data_279a32632d249f4fde7bb0c1af3d2df8
#
_entry.id   279a32632d249f4fde7bb0c1af3d2df8
#
_cell.length_a   1.000
_cell.length_b   1.000
_cell.length_c   1.000
_cell.angle_alpha   90.00
_cell.angle_beta   90.00
_cell.angle_gamma   90.00
#
_symmetry.space_group_name_H-M   'P 1'
#
loop_
_entity.id
_entity.type
_entity.pdbx_description
1 polymer ?
#
loop_
_entity_poly.entity_id
_entity_poly.type
_entity_poly.pdbx_seq_one_letter_code
_entity_poly.pdbx_strand_id
1 'polypeptide(L)'
;MLRKRQVHLDFHTSEYVPVGDNFSKEQFQACLKAGHVDSVTVFSKCHHGWSYHPTKVNEIHPQLKFDLLGAQLEACKEIGVKAPVYISAGYDEKEYLKRPEWRWCFSPDKKAMEEYEKEVHFHTLCFNTGYLDFLCAQIEEVMVKYNPCGIFLDIIAPRVCYCEKCVSDMKALGLDIENEADRESFGQMVFNKYLEATNNAVRKHSDTATIFHNSGHIPKGDYRYIDANTHLELESLPTGGWGYDHFPLSAAYVRTIKDAEFLGMTGKFHHSWGEFGGYKHPNALIYETALSIANGAGCSIGDQMHPLSDLNKATYNLIGKAYSLVEEKEPWLFGAVNVADIAVLSAESTTGDRSVKADVGANRMLLENHMLYNFVDENADFSQYKLLVLPDVSAYSTEAINKIKEYAENGGKIIATGDALINEGKFFIDFGAEYKGKNEFEPTYFKPCFETVNGNTEYVMRCSFNKFEATEGEIFATEQNPYFNRTLEHFCSHMHAPNNPQEEFQGAVINGNIAYIGWDIFTAYATHGHLCFKELFTYAVKKLLGNEQTVIAEMPDRGVVTYTRQQKENRNILHLLFAHTTVRGTNTEVIEDTVPLYNVKCSVRCDKRPSKITLVPENTSLEFEFVDDRAEFIVPKVDIHRMVEIAYEN
;
A
#
# COMPACT_ATOMS: atom_id res chain seq x y z
N MET A 1 8.07 -19.35 5.80
CA MET A 1 6.69 -19.13 5.32
C MET A 1 5.89 -18.46 6.43
N LEU A 2 5.33 -17.30 6.16
CA LEU A 2 4.44 -16.58 7.06
C LEU A 2 3.13 -17.34 7.29
N ARG A 3 2.49 -17.06 8.40
CA ARG A 3 1.13 -17.48 8.67
C ARG A 3 0.17 -16.57 7.90
N LYS A 4 -1.04 -17.05 7.64
CA LYS A 4 -2.03 -16.30 6.84
C LYS A 4 -3.08 -15.56 7.66
N ARG A 5 -3.18 -15.84 8.97
CA ARG A 5 -4.22 -15.31 9.85
C ARG A 5 -3.61 -14.79 11.16
N GLN A 6 -2.95 -13.62 11.07
CA GLN A 6 -2.32 -12.95 12.20
C GLN A 6 -3.29 -12.01 12.92
N VAL A 7 -3.16 -11.90 14.23
CA VAL A 7 -3.71 -10.80 15.03
C VAL A 7 -2.56 -9.94 15.53
N HIS A 8 -2.65 -8.62 15.33
CA HIS A 8 -1.77 -7.67 15.99
C HIS A 8 -2.47 -7.23 17.29
N LEU A 9 -1.99 -7.75 18.42
CA LEU A 9 -2.61 -7.53 19.72
C LEU A 9 -2.02 -6.28 20.37
N ASP A 10 -2.53 -5.12 19.99
CA ASP A 10 -2.06 -3.82 20.46
C ASP A 10 -2.24 -3.66 21.97
N PHE A 11 -1.20 -3.17 22.68
CA PHE A 11 -1.18 -3.14 24.13
C PHE A 11 -0.32 -2.01 24.68
N HIS A 12 -0.86 -0.80 24.70
CA HIS A 12 -0.22 0.39 25.26
C HIS A 12 -0.92 0.80 26.55
N THR A 13 -0.27 0.60 27.67
CA THR A 13 -0.86 0.83 29.00
C THR A 13 -0.07 1.85 29.81
N SER A 14 -0.80 2.77 30.44
CA SER A 14 -0.23 3.71 31.42
C SER A 14 0.04 3.01 32.74
N GLU A 15 1.05 3.46 33.48
CA GLU A 15 1.43 2.99 34.83
C GLU A 15 0.34 3.11 35.88
N TYR A 16 -0.72 3.87 35.61
CA TYR A 16 -1.84 4.09 36.52
C TYR A 16 -2.96 3.06 36.42
N VAL A 17 -2.93 2.19 35.39
CA VAL A 17 -3.97 1.18 35.21
C VAL A 17 -3.50 -0.19 35.68
N PRO A 18 -4.37 -1.04 36.25
CA PRO A 18 -4.03 -2.44 36.55
C PRO A 18 -3.73 -3.20 35.29
N VAL A 19 -2.69 -4.04 35.30
CA VAL A 19 -2.26 -4.83 34.15
C VAL A 19 -2.20 -6.30 34.51
N GLY A 20 -2.85 -7.13 33.70
CA GLY A 20 -2.75 -8.58 33.79
C GLY A 20 -3.64 -9.25 34.83
N ASP A 21 -4.42 -8.51 35.61
CA ASP A 21 -5.20 -9.07 36.73
C ASP A 21 -6.24 -10.14 36.30
N ASN A 22 -6.70 -10.11 35.04
CA ASN A 22 -7.68 -11.09 34.51
C ASN A 22 -7.05 -12.07 33.52
N PHE A 23 -5.74 -12.06 33.33
CA PHE A 23 -5.12 -12.99 32.38
C PHE A 23 -5.40 -14.45 32.76
N SER A 24 -5.97 -15.20 31.84
CA SER A 24 -6.10 -16.66 31.94
C SER A 24 -5.61 -17.31 30.64
N LYS A 25 -4.70 -18.26 30.77
CA LYS A 25 -4.17 -19.02 29.63
C LYS A 25 -5.30 -19.70 28.85
N GLU A 26 -6.24 -20.32 29.55
CA GLU A 26 -7.38 -21.03 28.97
C GLU A 26 -8.30 -20.09 28.17
N GLN A 27 -8.58 -18.90 28.74
CA GLN A 27 -9.41 -17.89 28.08
C GLN A 27 -8.70 -17.31 26.84
N PHE A 28 -7.40 -17.02 26.97
CA PHE A 28 -6.57 -16.53 25.87
C PHE A 28 -6.54 -17.54 24.70
N GLN A 29 -6.23 -18.81 24.99
CA GLN A 29 -6.24 -19.88 23.99
C GLN A 29 -7.63 -20.10 23.36
N ALA A 30 -8.69 -20.04 24.16
CA ALA A 30 -10.06 -20.22 23.66
C ALA A 30 -10.45 -19.10 22.68
N CYS A 31 -10.07 -17.84 22.96
CA CYS A 31 -10.31 -16.71 22.05
C CYS A 31 -9.50 -16.86 20.74
N LEU A 32 -8.21 -17.17 20.80
CA LEU A 32 -7.39 -17.41 19.60
C LEU A 32 -7.98 -18.51 18.71
N LYS A 33 -8.43 -19.62 19.30
CA LYS A 33 -9.11 -20.71 18.57
C LYS A 33 -10.42 -20.27 17.95
N ALA A 34 -11.26 -19.53 18.69
CA ALA A 34 -12.53 -18.98 18.18
C ALA A 34 -12.30 -17.97 17.05
N GLY A 35 -11.18 -17.25 17.08
CA GLY A 35 -10.74 -16.32 16.04
C GLY A 35 -10.08 -16.99 14.83
N HIS A 36 -9.90 -18.32 14.81
CA HIS A 36 -9.11 -19.05 13.77
C HIS A 36 -7.70 -18.46 13.58
N VAL A 37 -7.09 -17.94 14.67
CA VAL A 37 -5.78 -17.27 14.65
C VAL A 37 -4.66 -18.29 14.57
N ASP A 38 -3.69 -18.10 13.67
CA ASP A 38 -2.50 -18.93 13.53
C ASP A 38 -1.19 -18.17 13.86
N SER A 39 -1.27 -16.85 14.05
CA SER A 39 -0.20 -15.98 14.54
C SER A 39 -0.76 -14.83 15.36
N VAL A 40 -0.09 -14.43 16.44
CA VAL A 40 -0.47 -13.25 17.25
C VAL A 40 0.76 -12.47 17.71
N THR A 41 0.81 -11.17 17.40
CA THR A 41 1.89 -10.29 17.90
C THR A 41 1.60 -9.91 19.35
N VAL A 42 2.52 -10.24 20.27
CA VAL A 42 2.42 -9.96 21.70
C VAL A 42 3.51 -9.01 22.15
N PHE A 43 3.26 -8.23 23.22
CA PHE A 43 4.08 -7.08 23.56
C PHE A 43 5.12 -7.37 24.66
N SER A 44 6.38 -7.04 24.36
CA SER A 44 7.44 -6.92 25.36
C SER A 44 7.47 -5.53 25.99
N LYS A 45 7.46 -4.48 25.14
CA LYS A 45 7.50 -3.07 25.59
C LYS A 45 6.51 -2.22 24.79
N CYS A 46 5.71 -1.40 25.46
CA CYS A 46 4.76 -0.47 24.85
C CYS A 46 5.35 0.93 24.62
N HIS A 47 4.56 1.83 24.03
CA HIS A 47 4.93 3.24 23.80
C HIS A 47 5.19 4.04 25.10
N HIS A 48 4.53 3.67 26.21
CA HIS A 48 4.84 4.28 27.51
C HIS A 48 6.23 3.89 28.05
N GLY A 49 6.90 2.89 27.45
CA GLY A 49 8.25 2.45 27.83
C GLY A 49 8.31 1.34 28.89
N TRP A 50 7.16 0.84 29.35
CA TRP A 50 7.10 -0.24 30.33
C TRP A 50 7.23 -1.61 29.69
N SER A 51 7.96 -2.52 30.35
CA SER A 51 8.05 -3.94 29.95
C SER A 51 6.96 -4.78 30.60
N TYR A 52 6.40 -5.72 29.83
CA TYR A 52 5.38 -6.68 30.33
C TYR A 52 5.97 -8.02 30.74
N HIS A 53 7.23 -7.99 31.16
CA HIS A 53 7.98 -9.15 31.66
C HIS A 53 9.07 -8.72 32.64
N PRO A 54 9.57 -9.60 33.52
CA PRO A 54 10.73 -9.33 34.34
C PRO A 54 11.95 -9.05 33.47
N THR A 55 12.57 -7.90 33.67
CA THR A 55 13.68 -7.39 32.86
C THR A 55 14.86 -6.92 33.75
N LYS A 56 16.08 -6.98 33.21
CA LYS A 56 17.30 -6.43 33.82
C LYS A 56 17.79 -5.18 33.09
N VAL A 57 17.25 -4.92 31.91
CA VAL A 57 17.65 -3.81 31.04
C VAL A 57 16.72 -2.61 31.22
N ASN A 58 15.42 -2.88 31.27
CA ASN A 58 14.36 -1.88 31.41
C ASN A 58 13.66 -1.97 32.77
N GLU A 59 12.45 -1.44 32.88
CA GLU A 59 11.60 -1.53 34.06
C GLU A 59 10.29 -2.23 33.71
N ILE A 60 9.89 -3.19 34.58
CA ILE A 60 8.59 -3.84 34.46
C ILE A 60 7.47 -2.86 34.77
N HIS A 61 6.33 -3.02 34.10
CA HIS A 61 5.14 -2.21 34.37
C HIS A 61 4.77 -2.27 35.86
N PRO A 62 4.61 -1.12 36.58
CA PRO A 62 4.52 -1.09 38.02
C PRO A 62 3.29 -1.83 38.59
N GLN A 63 2.23 -1.99 37.78
CA GLN A 63 1.03 -2.73 38.20
C GLN A 63 1.05 -4.22 37.78
N LEU A 64 2.06 -4.68 37.05
CA LEU A 64 2.17 -6.07 36.60
C LEU A 64 2.87 -6.94 37.65
N LYS A 65 2.27 -8.07 38.03
CA LYS A 65 2.72 -8.92 39.15
C LYS A 65 3.38 -10.23 38.69
N PHE A 66 3.42 -10.50 37.38
CA PHE A 66 3.94 -11.75 36.82
C PHE A 66 4.55 -11.52 35.42
N ASP A 67 5.06 -12.57 34.81
CA ASP A 67 5.61 -12.54 33.46
C ASP A 67 4.47 -12.73 32.42
N LEU A 68 3.82 -11.63 32.02
CA LEU A 68 2.70 -11.67 31.08
C LEU A 68 3.18 -12.13 29.68
N LEU A 69 4.30 -11.57 29.20
CA LEU A 69 4.87 -11.96 27.91
C LEU A 69 5.19 -13.47 27.88
N GLY A 70 5.87 -13.98 28.89
CA GLY A 70 6.19 -15.41 28.99
C GLY A 70 4.95 -16.29 29.02
N ALA A 71 3.91 -15.88 29.75
CA ALA A 71 2.64 -16.61 29.82
C ALA A 71 1.88 -16.64 28.50
N GLN A 72 1.88 -15.52 27.74
CA GLN A 72 1.28 -15.45 26.39
C GLN A 72 2.05 -16.32 25.38
N LEU A 73 3.38 -16.28 25.41
CA LEU A 73 4.23 -17.10 24.52
C LEU A 73 4.04 -18.61 24.79
N GLU A 74 3.95 -19.00 26.07
CA GLU A 74 3.67 -20.39 26.46
C GLU A 74 2.27 -20.82 25.99
N ALA A 75 1.26 -19.99 26.21
CA ALA A 75 -0.12 -20.24 25.79
C ALA A 75 -0.21 -20.45 24.27
N CYS A 76 0.47 -19.61 23.48
CA CYS A 76 0.52 -19.73 22.02
C CYS A 76 1.23 -21.01 21.57
N LYS A 77 2.38 -21.33 22.19
CA LYS A 77 3.18 -22.52 21.86
C LYS A 77 2.37 -23.81 22.05
N GLU A 78 1.61 -23.92 23.13
CA GLU A 78 0.79 -25.10 23.44
C GLU A 78 -0.28 -25.40 22.38
N ILE A 79 -0.79 -24.39 21.69
CA ILE A 79 -1.83 -24.53 20.66
C ILE A 79 -1.31 -24.34 19.22
N GLY A 80 0.03 -24.24 19.04
CA GLY A 80 0.67 -24.13 17.74
C GLY A 80 0.52 -22.77 17.04
N VAL A 81 0.10 -21.73 17.76
CA VAL A 81 0.03 -20.34 17.26
C VAL A 81 1.42 -19.72 17.32
N LYS A 82 1.85 -19.05 16.25
CA LYS A 82 3.10 -18.28 16.23
C LYS A 82 2.93 -16.98 17.03
N ALA A 83 3.97 -16.57 17.72
CA ALA A 83 3.92 -15.33 18.51
C ALA A 83 5.19 -14.51 18.32
N PRO A 84 5.24 -13.62 17.29
CA PRO A 84 6.26 -12.59 17.22
C PRO A 84 6.08 -11.58 18.36
N VAL A 85 7.19 -10.98 18.80
CA VAL A 85 7.20 -10.06 19.94
C VAL A 85 7.37 -8.63 19.46
N TYR A 86 6.43 -7.78 19.86
CA TYR A 86 6.43 -6.34 19.62
C TYR A 86 7.33 -5.60 20.63
N ILE A 87 8.12 -4.66 20.12
CA ILE A 87 8.90 -3.71 20.90
C ILE A 87 8.72 -2.32 20.28
N SER A 88 8.17 -1.38 21.06
CA SER A 88 8.14 0.02 20.65
C SER A 88 9.56 0.55 20.47
N ALA A 89 9.94 0.90 19.25
CA ALA A 89 11.29 1.35 18.92
C ALA A 89 11.41 2.89 18.95
N GLY A 90 10.50 3.58 18.25
CA GLY A 90 10.56 5.04 18.13
C GLY A 90 10.04 5.80 19.33
N TYR A 91 9.11 5.20 20.10
CA TYR A 91 8.51 5.80 21.27
C TYR A 91 8.93 5.07 22.56
N ASP A 92 9.25 5.84 23.57
CA ASP A 92 9.47 5.39 24.95
C ASP A 92 9.27 6.60 25.88
N GLU A 93 8.03 6.84 26.28
CA GLU A 93 7.66 8.04 27.02
C GLU A 93 8.41 8.13 28.36
N LYS A 94 8.59 7.00 29.02
CA LYS A 94 9.34 6.94 30.29
C LYS A 94 10.80 7.40 30.11
N GLU A 95 11.50 6.92 29.09
CA GLU A 95 12.88 7.33 28.83
C GLU A 95 12.97 8.74 28.25
N TYR A 96 11.97 9.17 27.48
CA TYR A 96 11.88 10.55 27.01
C TYR A 96 11.84 11.56 28.17
N LEU A 97 11.07 11.25 29.22
CA LEU A 97 10.98 12.10 30.41
C LEU A 97 12.25 12.04 31.26
N LYS A 98 12.87 10.85 31.41
CA LYS A 98 14.06 10.65 32.25
C LYS A 98 15.35 11.14 31.60
N ARG A 99 15.44 11.13 30.26
CA ARG A 99 16.68 11.35 29.53
C ARG A 99 16.54 12.41 28.44
N PRO A 100 16.59 13.69 28.81
CA PRO A 100 16.50 14.79 27.85
C PRO A 100 17.53 14.68 26.70
N GLU A 101 18.70 14.12 26.99
CA GLU A 101 19.77 13.91 26.01
C GLU A 101 19.45 12.84 24.93
N TRP A 102 18.39 12.08 25.09
CA TRP A 102 17.93 11.08 24.11
C TRP A 102 16.78 11.55 23.23
N ARG A 103 16.21 12.71 23.55
CA ARG A 103 15.03 13.25 22.84
C ARG A 103 15.32 13.56 21.38
N TRP A 104 14.38 13.25 20.52
CA TRP A 104 14.36 13.77 19.17
C TRP A 104 13.95 15.24 19.17
N CYS A 105 14.77 16.10 18.51
CA CYS A 105 14.49 17.51 18.35
C CYS A 105 14.20 17.81 16.90
N PHE A 106 12.93 18.00 16.55
CA PHE A 106 12.53 18.24 15.15
C PHE A 106 12.80 19.67 14.69
N SER A 107 13.04 20.59 15.61
CA SER A 107 13.28 21.99 15.32
C SER A 107 14.39 22.57 16.21
N PRO A 108 15.21 23.50 15.69
CA PRO A 108 16.13 24.28 16.50
C PRO A 108 15.42 25.34 17.36
N ASP A 109 14.15 25.66 17.07
CA ASP A 109 13.35 26.62 17.84
C ASP A 109 12.88 25.99 19.15
N LYS A 110 13.39 26.51 20.26
CA LYS A 110 13.04 26.07 21.60
C LYS A 110 11.54 26.18 21.90
N LYS A 111 10.87 27.23 21.38
CA LYS A 111 9.45 27.43 21.62
C LYS A 111 8.62 26.35 20.93
N ALA A 112 8.97 26.00 19.69
CA ALA A 112 8.32 24.90 18.97
C ALA A 112 8.51 23.57 19.70
N MET A 113 9.71 23.30 20.23
CA MET A 113 9.95 22.11 21.06
C MET A 113 9.15 22.10 22.37
N GLU A 114 9.07 23.24 23.06
CA GLU A 114 8.26 23.37 24.29
C GLU A 114 6.75 23.19 24.03
N GLU A 115 6.25 23.59 22.86
CA GLU A 115 4.85 23.36 22.46
C GLU A 115 4.62 21.87 22.17
N TYR A 116 5.50 21.22 21.42
CA TYR A 116 5.47 19.77 21.16
C TYR A 116 5.48 18.94 22.44
N GLU A 117 6.33 19.30 23.42
CA GLU A 117 6.42 18.59 24.71
C GLU A 117 5.17 18.72 25.59
N LYS A 118 4.27 19.67 25.29
CA LYS A 118 3.00 19.88 26.02
C LYS A 118 1.80 19.20 25.36
N GLU A 119 1.97 18.68 24.16
CA GLU A 119 0.91 17.96 23.47
C GLU A 119 0.67 16.58 24.10
N VAL A 120 -0.58 16.10 24.06
CA VAL A 120 -0.94 14.77 24.57
C VAL A 120 -0.75 13.74 23.49
N HIS A 121 0.48 13.27 23.34
CA HIS A 121 0.87 12.19 22.43
C HIS A 121 2.14 11.50 22.93
N PHE A 122 2.56 10.43 22.27
CA PHE A 122 3.86 9.80 22.55
C PHE A 122 4.99 10.56 21.86
N HIS A 123 6.12 10.73 22.55
CA HIS A 123 7.26 11.48 22.06
C HIS A 123 8.34 10.57 21.48
N THR A 124 9.00 11.08 20.46
CA THR A 124 10.04 10.34 19.72
C THR A 124 11.41 10.46 20.40
N LEU A 125 12.17 9.36 20.37
CA LEU A 125 13.57 9.32 20.79
C LEU A 125 14.52 9.29 19.57
N CYS A 126 15.73 9.84 19.75
CA CYS A 126 16.73 9.93 18.71
C CYS A 126 17.63 8.68 18.68
N PHE A 127 17.64 7.96 17.57
CA PHE A 127 18.48 6.77 17.39
C PHE A 127 19.99 7.06 17.30
N ASN A 128 20.40 8.31 17.16
CA ASN A 128 21.82 8.68 17.21
C ASN A 128 22.37 8.91 18.62
N THR A 129 21.60 8.57 19.64
CA THR A 129 21.99 8.72 21.06
C THR A 129 22.17 7.35 21.71
N GLY A 130 22.48 7.34 23.03
CA GLY A 130 22.55 6.09 23.81
C GLY A 130 21.23 5.31 23.88
N TYR A 131 20.13 5.88 23.38
CA TYR A 131 18.84 5.16 23.29
C TYR A 131 18.92 3.95 22.35
N LEU A 132 19.68 4.03 21.26
CA LEU A 132 19.83 2.89 20.34
C LEU A 132 20.48 1.68 21.04
N ASP A 133 21.51 1.90 21.82
CA ASP A 133 22.18 0.83 22.59
C ASP A 133 21.22 0.23 23.64
N PHE A 134 20.43 1.07 24.30
CA PHE A 134 19.41 0.64 25.24
C PHE A 134 18.30 -0.20 24.57
N LEU A 135 17.83 0.20 23.38
CA LEU A 135 16.86 -0.55 22.60
C LEU A 135 17.42 -1.91 22.16
N CYS A 136 18.67 -1.95 21.65
CA CYS A 136 19.33 -3.20 21.26
C CYS A 136 19.48 -4.15 22.45
N ALA A 137 19.84 -3.65 23.63
CA ALA A 137 19.93 -4.48 24.83
C ALA A 137 18.57 -5.08 25.25
N GLN A 138 17.46 -4.36 25.05
CA GLN A 138 16.10 -4.90 25.27
C GLN A 138 15.77 -6.00 24.27
N ILE A 139 16.11 -5.81 22.99
CA ILE A 139 15.93 -6.84 21.94
C ILE A 139 16.71 -8.09 22.31
N GLU A 140 18.00 -7.95 22.65
CA GLU A 140 18.86 -9.09 23.06
C GLU A 140 18.30 -9.82 24.30
N GLU A 141 17.82 -9.08 25.32
CA GLU A 141 17.21 -9.70 26.49
C GLU A 141 15.99 -10.55 26.14
N VAL A 142 15.11 -10.05 25.28
CA VAL A 142 13.92 -10.78 24.80
C VAL A 142 14.34 -12.03 24.01
N MET A 143 15.30 -11.89 23.12
CA MET A 143 15.81 -13.01 22.30
C MET A 143 16.43 -14.11 23.17
N VAL A 144 17.26 -13.73 24.15
CA VAL A 144 17.92 -14.70 25.05
C VAL A 144 16.90 -15.39 25.96
N LYS A 145 15.94 -14.63 26.52
CA LYS A 145 15.03 -15.15 27.53
C LYS A 145 13.90 -16.01 26.95
N TYR A 146 13.35 -15.60 25.81
CA TYR A 146 12.13 -16.19 25.26
C TYR A 146 12.31 -16.90 23.92
N ASN A 147 13.38 -16.59 23.18
CA ASN A 147 13.62 -17.10 21.82
C ASN A 147 12.35 -17.07 20.95
N PRO A 148 11.73 -15.90 20.77
CA PRO A 148 10.49 -15.75 20.02
C PRO A 148 10.70 -16.09 18.54
N CYS A 149 9.62 -16.38 17.82
CA CYS A 149 9.67 -16.68 16.39
C CYS A 149 9.93 -15.43 15.52
N GLY A 150 9.82 -14.22 16.09
CA GLY A 150 10.07 -12.96 15.40
C GLY A 150 10.03 -11.76 16.33
N ILE A 151 10.53 -10.63 15.81
CA ILE A 151 10.52 -9.31 16.46
C ILE A 151 9.81 -8.32 15.53
N PHE A 152 8.89 -7.55 16.10
CA PHE A 152 8.19 -6.44 15.45
C PHE A 152 8.64 -5.13 16.11
N LEU A 153 9.29 -4.24 15.34
CA LEU A 153 9.81 -2.95 15.80
C LEU A 153 8.97 -1.82 15.22
N ASP A 154 8.41 -0.99 16.08
CA ASP A 154 7.40 -0.02 15.69
C ASP A 154 7.85 1.44 15.78
N ILE A 155 7.18 2.31 15.01
CA ILE A 155 7.38 3.77 14.96
C ILE A 155 8.79 4.14 14.50
N ILE A 156 9.15 3.63 13.34
CA ILE A 156 10.47 3.93 12.77
C ILE A 156 10.33 4.76 11.49
N ALA A 157 11.26 5.67 11.28
CA ALA A 157 11.42 6.43 10.05
C ALA A 157 12.78 7.14 10.04
N PRO A 158 13.34 7.47 8.87
CA PRO A 158 14.41 8.46 8.78
C PRO A 158 13.87 9.81 9.28
N ARG A 159 14.65 10.50 10.13
CA ARG A 159 14.22 11.76 10.74
C ARG A 159 15.35 12.77 10.79
N VAL A 160 15.08 14.00 10.39
CA VAL A 160 15.94 15.13 10.70
C VAL A 160 15.90 15.40 12.20
N CYS A 161 17.06 15.61 12.83
CA CYS A 161 17.14 15.83 14.29
C CYS A 161 18.16 16.90 14.62
N TYR A 162 17.76 17.87 15.45
CA TYR A 162 18.57 18.99 15.95
C TYR A 162 19.10 18.78 17.38
N CYS A 163 19.06 17.57 17.94
CA CYS A 163 19.67 17.31 19.24
C CYS A 163 21.18 17.54 19.21
N GLU A 164 21.80 17.85 20.35
CA GLU A 164 23.23 18.16 20.44
C GLU A 164 24.12 17.10 19.80
N LYS A 165 23.78 15.82 19.96
CA LYS A 165 24.53 14.70 19.39
C LYS A 165 24.49 14.72 17.86
N CYS A 166 23.30 14.90 17.27
CA CYS A 166 23.15 14.96 15.80
C CYS A 166 23.88 16.17 15.22
N VAL A 167 23.72 17.36 15.79
CA VAL A 167 24.41 18.56 15.34
C VAL A 167 25.93 18.41 15.43
N SER A 168 26.44 17.82 16.53
CA SER A 168 27.88 17.56 16.71
C SER A 168 28.42 16.58 15.68
N ASP A 169 27.69 15.50 15.40
CA ASP A 169 28.13 14.46 14.45
C ASP A 169 28.07 14.96 13.01
N MET A 170 27.03 15.71 12.63
CA MET A 170 26.96 16.37 11.32
C MET A 170 28.17 17.28 11.09
N LYS A 171 28.49 18.11 12.08
CA LYS A 171 29.68 19.00 12.02
C LYS A 171 30.98 18.21 11.90
N ALA A 172 31.11 17.09 12.61
CA ALA A 172 32.31 16.23 12.53
C ALA A 172 32.45 15.57 11.14
N LEU A 173 31.34 15.34 10.43
CA LEU A 173 31.32 14.82 9.06
C LEU A 173 31.44 15.90 8.00
N GLY A 174 31.51 17.18 8.38
CA GLY A 174 31.56 18.30 7.45
C GLY A 174 30.24 18.65 6.78
N LEU A 175 29.11 18.17 7.34
CA LEU A 175 27.77 18.46 6.89
C LEU A 175 27.26 19.76 7.53
N ASP A 176 26.46 20.53 6.76
CA ASP A 176 25.87 21.79 7.20
C ASP A 176 24.46 21.60 7.71
N ILE A 177 24.24 21.91 8.98
CA ILE A 177 22.91 21.82 9.62
C ILE A 177 21.87 22.77 9.01
N GLU A 178 22.30 23.85 8.35
CA GLU A 178 21.42 24.78 7.65
C GLU A 178 21.04 24.31 6.25
N ASN A 179 21.76 23.34 5.69
CA ASN A 179 21.46 22.72 4.40
C ASN A 179 20.46 21.57 4.57
N GLU A 180 19.33 21.65 3.87
CA GLU A 180 18.25 20.65 3.95
C GLU A 180 18.70 19.26 3.47
N ALA A 181 19.40 19.18 2.35
CA ALA A 181 19.88 17.92 1.81
C ALA A 181 20.90 17.23 2.73
N ASP A 182 21.77 18.00 3.42
CA ASP A 182 22.71 17.46 4.40
C ASP A 182 21.99 16.90 5.63
N ARG A 183 20.93 17.59 6.11
CA ARG A 183 20.10 17.12 7.23
C ARG A 183 19.37 15.82 6.89
N GLU A 184 18.76 15.76 5.70
CA GLU A 184 18.05 14.57 5.24
C GLU A 184 19.01 13.39 5.05
N SER A 185 20.15 13.63 4.40
CA SER A 185 21.21 12.62 4.24
C SER A 185 21.69 12.08 5.59
N PHE A 186 21.93 12.96 6.57
CA PHE A 186 22.33 12.53 7.91
C PHE A 186 21.22 11.76 8.61
N GLY A 187 19.96 12.19 8.50
CA GLY A 187 18.80 11.49 9.02
C GLY A 187 18.70 10.06 8.47
N GLN A 188 18.96 9.89 7.18
CA GLN A 188 19.01 8.58 6.53
C GLN A 188 20.20 7.73 7.02
N MET A 189 21.37 8.33 7.26
CA MET A 189 22.53 7.62 7.86
C MET A 189 22.19 7.08 9.26
N VAL A 190 21.54 7.88 10.10
CA VAL A 190 21.11 7.48 11.44
C VAL A 190 20.08 6.35 11.36
N PHE A 191 19.14 6.42 10.43
CA PHE A 191 18.15 5.38 10.21
C PHE A 191 18.78 4.06 9.74
N ASN A 192 19.73 4.11 8.82
CA ASN A 192 20.48 2.92 8.38
C ASN A 192 21.26 2.27 9.54
N LYS A 193 21.89 3.08 10.40
CA LYS A 193 22.56 2.62 11.62
C LYS A 193 21.58 1.92 12.57
N TYR A 194 20.34 2.45 12.71
CA TYR A 194 19.29 1.82 13.50
C TYR A 194 18.92 0.44 12.92
N LEU A 195 18.65 0.35 11.62
CA LEU A 195 18.29 -0.91 10.95
C LEU A 195 19.36 -1.98 11.16
N GLU A 196 20.63 -1.62 10.93
CA GLU A 196 21.75 -2.53 11.11
C GLU A 196 21.91 -2.99 12.57
N ALA A 197 21.88 -2.06 13.53
CA ALA A 197 22.09 -2.38 14.94
C ALA A 197 20.99 -3.29 15.50
N THR A 198 19.73 -2.99 15.20
CA THR A 198 18.59 -3.78 15.68
C THR A 198 18.51 -5.15 15.02
N ASN A 199 18.81 -5.26 13.72
CA ASN A 199 18.93 -6.55 13.03
C ASN A 199 20.05 -7.40 13.64
N ASN A 200 21.23 -6.82 13.88
CA ASN A 200 22.34 -7.50 14.52
C ASN A 200 21.98 -8.01 15.92
N ALA A 201 21.24 -7.23 16.71
CA ALA A 201 20.75 -7.65 18.03
C ALA A 201 19.86 -8.89 17.98
N VAL A 202 19.02 -9.05 16.94
CA VAL A 202 18.23 -10.26 16.72
C VAL A 202 19.11 -11.40 16.17
N ARG A 203 19.91 -11.12 15.13
CA ARG A 203 20.70 -12.15 14.41
C ARG A 203 21.81 -12.78 15.25
N LYS A 204 22.31 -12.07 16.24
CA LYS A 204 23.22 -12.63 17.26
C LYS A 204 22.67 -13.86 17.98
N HIS A 205 21.34 -14.00 18.05
CA HIS A 205 20.65 -15.05 18.80
C HIS A 205 19.80 -15.99 17.93
N SER A 206 19.41 -15.58 16.73
CA SER A 206 18.58 -16.40 15.84
C SER A 206 18.74 -16.01 14.37
N ASP A 207 19.10 -16.98 13.53
CA ASP A 207 19.15 -16.81 12.06
C ASP A 207 17.75 -16.88 11.42
N THR A 208 16.74 -17.40 12.12
CA THR A 208 15.43 -17.73 11.57
C THR A 208 14.28 -16.88 12.12
N ALA A 209 14.49 -16.12 13.20
CA ALA A 209 13.49 -15.23 13.73
C ALA A 209 13.12 -14.17 12.66
N THR A 210 11.82 -13.94 12.47
CA THR A 210 11.38 -12.89 11.57
C THR A 210 11.63 -11.52 12.18
N ILE A 211 11.89 -10.52 11.32
CA ILE A 211 12.09 -9.13 11.75
C ILE A 211 11.20 -8.26 10.85
N PHE A 212 10.41 -7.41 11.47
CA PHE A 212 9.68 -6.36 10.77
C PHE A 212 9.83 -5.01 11.48
N HIS A 213 10.16 -4.00 10.68
CA HIS A 213 10.27 -2.60 11.09
C HIS A 213 9.07 -1.85 10.56
N ASN A 214 8.16 -1.39 11.44
CA ASN A 214 6.94 -0.70 11.03
C ASN A 214 7.11 0.82 10.96
N SER A 215 6.88 1.36 9.75
CA SER A 215 6.81 2.80 9.49
C SER A 215 5.40 3.27 9.07
N GLY A 216 4.41 2.36 9.09
CA GLY A 216 3.06 2.59 8.57
C GLY A 216 2.99 2.68 7.03
N HIS A 217 4.11 2.54 6.34
CA HIS A 217 4.22 2.58 4.88
C HIS A 217 5.46 1.84 4.41
N ILE A 218 5.39 1.17 3.27
CA ILE A 218 6.56 0.56 2.61
C ILE A 218 7.03 1.53 1.52
N PRO A 219 8.17 2.22 1.73
CA PRO A 219 8.67 3.21 0.75
C PRO A 219 9.06 2.52 -0.55
N LYS A 220 8.51 3.00 -1.67
CA LYS A 220 8.79 2.41 -2.97
C LYS A 220 10.20 2.80 -3.43
N GLY A 221 11.01 1.80 -3.80
CA GLY A 221 12.40 1.99 -4.23
C GLY A 221 13.44 2.04 -3.10
N ASP A 222 13.05 2.06 -1.83
CA ASP A 222 14.00 2.01 -0.71
C ASP A 222 14.35 0.56 -0.31
N TYR A 223 15.28 -0.03 -1.05
CA TYR A 223 15.74 -1.39 -0.80
C TYR A 223 16.51 -1.57 0.51
N ARG A 224 17.08 -0.52 1.09
CA ARG A 224 17.74 -0.64 2.40
C ARG A 224 16.73 -0.93 3.50
N TYR A 225 15.57 -0.25 3.42
CA TYR A 225 14.46 -0.52 4.32
C TYR A 225 13.84 -1.89 4.02
N ILE A 226 13.58 -2.20 2.74
CA ILE A 226 12.98 -3.46 2.32
C ILE A 226 13.82 -4.65 2.78
N ASP A 227 15.14 -4.63 2.50
CA ASP A 227 16.07 -5.73 2.80
C ASP A 227 16.36 -5.88 4.30
N ALA A 228 16.12 -4.85 5.11
CA ALA A 228 16.21 -4.94 6.57
C ALA A 228 15.08 -5.80 7.16
N ASN A 229 14.01 -6.03 6.42
CA ASN A 229 12.85 -6.81 6.83
C ASN A 229 12.91 -8.24 6.29
N THR A 230 12.41 -9.19 7.03
CA THR A 230 12.28 -10.59 6.57
C THR A 230 10.94 -10.87 5.90
N HIS A 231 9.98 -10.02 6.11
CA HIS A 231 8.65 -9.94 5.52
C HIS A 231 8.14 -8.51 5.65
N LEU A 232 7.05 -8.20 4.97
CA LEU A 232 6.48 -6.86 4.99
C LEU A 232 5.04 -6.90 5.51
N GLU A 233 4.64 -5.90 6.30
CA GLU A 233 3.26 -5.74 6.74
C GLU A 233 2.72 -4.40 6.22
N LEU A 234 1.62 -4.47 5.47
CA LEU A 234 1.03 -3.31 4.79
C LEU A 234 -0.11 -2.78 5.63
N GLU A 235 0.16 -1.76 6.42
CA GLU A 235 -0.84 -1.11 7.25
C GLU A 235 -1.85 -0.35 6.41
N SER A 236 -3.15 -0.62 6.65
CA SER A 236 -4.25 0.08 6.00
C SER A 236 -5.51 0.01 6.85
N LEU A 237 -6.02 1.18 7.25
CA LEU A 237 -7.27 1.33 8.00
C LEU A 237 -8.30 2.10 7.14
N PRO A 238 -9.09 1.43 6.29
CA PRO A 238 -9.98 2.11 5.35
C PRO A 238 -10.97 3.05 6.04
N THR A 239 -11.57 2.63 7.16
CA THR A 239 -12.50 3.43 7.96
C THR A 239 -11.81 4.57 8.74
N GLY A 240 -10.48 4.52 8.90
CA GLY A 240 -9.66 5.55 9.51
C GLY A 240 -9.28 6.72 8.57
N GLY A 241 -9.93 6.83 7.44
CA GLY A 241 -9.68 7.90 6.46
C GLY A 241 -8.71 7.53 5.33
N TRP A 242 -8.17 6.31 5.31
CA TRP A 242 -7.24 5.86 4.25
C TRP A 242 -7.98 5.38 2.99
N GLY A 243 -9.26 4.97 3.14
CA GLY A 243 -10.08 4.47 2.04
C GLY A 243 -9.71 3.05 1.59
N TYR A 244 -10.60 2.43 0.80
CA TYR A 244 -10.41 1.05 0.32
C TYR A 244 -9.45 0.94 -0.87
N ASP A 245 -9.00 2.05 -1.45
CA ASP A 245 -8.01 2.07 -2.55
C ASP A 245 -6.55 2.02 -2.04
N HIS A 246 -6.31 2.29 -0.75
CA HIS A 246 -4.98 2.39 -0.17
C HIS A 246 -4.23 1.04 -0.16
N PHE A 247 -4.87 -0.01 0.33
CA PHE A 247 -4.24 -1.34 0.41
C PHE A 247 -3.88 -1.89 -0.98
N PRO A 248 -4.76 -1.85 -2.01
CA PRO A 248 -4.41 -2.30 -3.37
C PRO A 248 -3.19 -1.60 -3.95
N LEU A 249 -3.03 -0.29 -3.73
CA LEU A 249 -1.86 0.47 -4.19
C LEU A 249 -0.57 -0.06 -3.57
N SER A 250 -0.54 -0.23 -2.25
CA SER A 250 0.62 -0.74 -1.52
C SER A 250 0.94 -2.18 -1.91
N ALA A 251 -0.08 -3.04 -2.01
CA ALA A 251 0.07 -4.44 -2.41
C ALA A 251 0.56 -4.58 -3.86
N ALA A 252 0.10 -3.72 -4.77
CA ALA A 252 0.52 -3.73 -6.16
C ALA A 252 2.02 -3.47 -6.35
N TYR A 253 2.66 -2.78 -5.43
CA TYR A 253 4.11 -2.62 -5.39
C TYR A 253 4.79 -3.80 -4.67
N VAL A 254 4.40 -4.10 -3.44
CA VAL A 254 5.10 -5.08 -2.60
C VAL A 254 5.14 -6.48 -3.24
N ARG A 255 4.10 -6.89 -3.95
CA ARG A 255 4.05 -8.19 -4.65
C ARG A 255 5.01 -8.31 -5.83
N THR A 256 5.69 -7.23 -6.24
CA THR A 256 6.76 -7.23 -7.26
C THR A 256 8.13 -7.48 -6.66
N ILE A 257 8.29 -7.33 -5.34
CA ILE A 257 9.54 -7.56 -4.65
C ILE A 257 9.82 -9.07 -4.63
N LYS A 258 10.98 -9.43 -5.14
CA LYS A 258 11.38 -10.83 -5.27
C LYS A 258 11.38 -11.54 -3.91
N ASP A 259 10.74 -12.71 -3.87
CA ASP A 259 10.66 -13.59 -2.70
C ASP A 259 10.01 -12.94 -1.44
N ALA A 260 9.39 -11.76 -1.55
CA ALA A 260 8.74 -11.11 -0.43
C ALA A 260 7.47 -11.86 -0.01
N GLU A 261 7.42 -12.27 1.26
CA GLU A 261 6.17 -12.63 1.92
C GLU A 261 5.60 -11.40 2.62
N PHE A 262 4.29 -11.19 2.55
CA PHE A 262 3.69 -9.99 3.16
C PHE A 262 2.28 -10.23 3.70
N LEU A 263 1.89 -9.36 4.65
CA LEU A 263 0.58 -9.35 5.28
C LEU A 263 -0.13 -8.03 4.97
N GLY A 264 -1.43 -8.09 4.73
CA GLY A 264 -2.29 -6.91 4.78
C GLY A 264 -2.74 -6.68 6.22
N MET A 265 -2.36 -5.55 6.80
CA MET A 265 -2.68 -5.21 8.17
C MET A 265 -3.86 -4.24 8.22
N THR A 266 -4.99 -4.71 8.73
CA THR A 266 -6.17 -3.91 9.05
C THR A 266 -6.46 -4.01 10.55
N GLY A 267 -7.59 -3.51 11.03
CA GLY A 267 -7.99 -3.60 12.43
C GLY A 267 -9.48 -3.79 12.60
N LYS A 268 -9.88 -4.33 13.75
CA LYS A 268 -11.29 -4.38 14.16
C LYS A 268 -11.87 -2.99 14.41
N PHE A 269 -11.01 -1.99 14.52
CA PHE A 269 -11.31 -0.61 14.87
C PHE A 269 -12.23 0.07 13.87
N HIS A 270 -13.15 0.88 14.38
CA HIS A 270 -13.98 1.71 13.51
C HIS A 270 -13.19 2.90 12.93
N HIS A 271 -12.34 3.53 13.73
CA HIS A 271 -11.66 4.76 13.34
C HIS A 271 -10.12 4.62 13.29
N SER A 272 -9.47 4.25 14.39
CA SER A 272 -8.00 4.25 14.49
C SER A 272 -7.46 3.16 15.40
N TRP A 273 -6.16 2.92 15.34
CA TRP A 273 -5.43 2.06 16.25
C TRP A 273 -5.66 2.49 17.72
N GLY A 274 -5.67 1.50 18.63
CA GLY A 274 -5.86 1.73 20.05
C GLY A 274 -7.30 2.03 20.49
N GLU A 275 -8.27 1.95 19.58
CA GLU A 275 -9.67 2.26 19.88
C GLU A 275 -10.34 1.18 20.71
N PHE A 276 -10.59 1.46 22.00
CA PHE A 276 -11.40 0.61 22.85
C PHE A 276 -12.89 0.73 22.48
N GLY A 277 -13.58 -0.40 22.29
CA GLY A 277 -15.02 -0.41 22.02
C GLY A 277 -15.43 0.03 20.60
N GLY A 278 -14.49 0.39 19.72
CA GLY A 278 -14.74 0.65 18.32
C GLY A 278 -14.72 -0.64 17.50
N TYR A 279 -15.76 -0.87 16.69
CA TYR A 279 -15.90 -2.09 15.89
C TYR A 279 -16.33 -1.78 14.46
N LYS A 280 -15.68 -2.43 13.50
CA LYS A 280 -16.17 -2.53 12.13
C LYS A 280 -17.33 -3.52 12.02
N HIS A 281 -18.12 -3.36 10.97
CA HIS A 281 -19.10 -4.37 10.60
C HIS A 281 -18.39 -5.67 10.17
N PRO A 282 -18.94 -6.88 10.45
CA PRO A 282 -18.32 -8.15 10.04
C PRO A 282 -18.00 -8.22 8.55
N ASN A 283 -18.88 -7.70 7.69
CA ASN A 283 -18.68 -7.69 6.24
C ASN A 283 -17.48 -6.85 5.80
N ALA A 284 -17.16 -5.77 6.54
CA ALA A 284 -15.96 -4.98 6.28
C ALA A 284 -14.69 -5.82 6.51
N LEU A 285 -14.58 -6.53 7.65
CA LEU A 285 -13.43 -7.39 7.90
C LEU A 285 -13.35 -8.58 6.94
N ILE A 286 -14.48 -9.17 6.54
CA ILE A 286 -14.52 -10.21 5.51
C ILE A 286 -13.99 -9.68 4.17
N TYR A 287 -14.41 -8.48 3.78
CA TYR A 287 -13.92 -7.85 2.54
C TYR A 287 -12.43 -7.51 2.62
N GLU A 288 -11.97 -6.91 3.72
CA GLU A 288 -10.57 -6.50 3.89
C GLU A 288 -9.60 -7.69 3.92
N THR A 289 -9.98 -8.78 4.58
CA THR A 289 -9.19 -10.02 4.55
C THR A 289 -9.23 -10.71 3.17
N ALA A 290 -10.37 -10.69 2.50
CA ALA A 290 -10.50 -11.18 1.14
C ALA A 290 -9.65 -10.34 0.16
N LEU A 291 -9.63 -9.02 0.32
CA LEU A 291 -8.78 -8.12 -0.48
C LEU A 291 -7.29 -8.40 -0.25
N SER A 292 -6.88 -8.69 0.98
CA SER A 292 -5.51 -9.08 1.31
C SER A 292 -5.09 -10.35 0.58
N ILE A 293 -5.87 -11.43 0.71
CA ILE A 293 -5.51 -12.72 0.07
C ILE A 293 -5.61 -12.69 -1.46
N ALA A 294 -6.53 -11.91 -2.02
CA ALA A 294 -6.64 -11.73 -3.46
C ALA A 294 -5.42 -11.01 -4.08
N ASN A 295 -4.72 -10.20 -3.29
CA ASN A 295 -3.47 -9.56 -3.67
C ASN A 295 -2.20 -10.37 -3.32
N GLY A 296 -2.35 -11.63 -2.87
CA GLY A 296 -1.24 -12.53 -2.53
C GLY A 296 -0.72 -12.39 -1.10
N ALA A 297 -1.29 -11.47 -0.30
CA ALA A 297 -0.93 -11.27 1.10
C ALA A 297 -1.46 -12.39 2.02
N GLY A 298 -0.90 -12.48 3.22
CA GLY A 298 -1.64 -12.98 4.37
C GLY A 298 -2.43 -11.84 5.02
N CYS A 299 -3.07 -12.12 6.14
CA CYS A 299 -3.89 -11.15 6.86
C CYS A 299 -3.32 -10.88 8.26
N SER A 300 -3.40 -9.62 8.72
CA SER A 300 -3.17 -9.22 10.09
C SER A 300 -4.33 -8.32 10.52
N ILE A 301 -5.08 -8.73 11.56
CA ILE A 301 -6.17 -7.92 12.11
C ILE A 301 -5.73 -7.36 13.46
N GLY A 302 -5.72 -6.03 13.58
CA GLY A 302 -5.45 -5.33 14.82
C GLY A 302 -6.59 -5.48 15.83
N ASP A 303 -6.25 -5.85 17.07
CA ASP A 303 -7.13 -5.80 18.25
C ASP A 303 -6.45 -4.97 19.34
N GLN A 304 -7.21 -4.30 20.15
CA GLN A 304 -6.75 -3.59 21.35
C GLN A 304 -7.05 -4.44 22.59
N MET A 305 -6.02 -5.03 23.20
CA MET A 305 -6.17 -5.78 24.43
C MET A 305 -6.49 -4.84 25.61
N HIS A 306 -7.49 -5.23 26.40
CA HIS A 306 -7.79 -4.50 27.64
C HIS A 306 -6.62 -4.60 28.64
N PRO A 307 -6.30 -3.56 29.42
CA PRO A 307 -5.21 -3.61 30.40
C PRO A 307 -5.28 -4.81 31.36
N LEU A 308 -6.47 -5.26 31.74
CA LEU A 308 -6.66 -6.47 32.56
C LEU A 308 -6.22 -7.76 31.88
N SER A 309 -5.89 -7.71 30.59
CA SER A 309 -5.31 -8.79 29.76
C SER A 309 -6.22 -9.99 29.50
N ASP A 310 -7.52 -9.84 29.66
CA ASP A 310 -8.50 -10.77 29.12
C ASP A 310 -8.89 -10.36 27.69
N LEU A 311 -9.02 -11.34 26.78
CA LEU A 311 -9.43 -11.11 25.39
C LEU A 311 -10.97 -11.00 25.29
N ASN A 312 -11.44 -10.06 24.48
CA ASN A 312 -12.87 -9.89 24.28
C ASN A 312 -13.45 -10.96 23.34
N LYS A 313 -14.33 -11.82 23.85
CA LYS A 313 -14.98 -12.89 23.04
C LYS A 313 -15.73 -12.36 21.83
N ALA A 314 -16.37 -11.18 21.91
CA ALA A 314 -17.08 -10.61 20.77
C ALA A 314 -16.10 -10.21 19.65
N THR A 315 -14.94 -9.67 20.01
CA THR A 315 -13.85 -9.38 19.05
C THR A 315 -13.37 -10.66 18.36
N TYR A 316 -13.07 -11.72 19.10
CA TYR A 316 -12.58 -12.96 18.49
C TYR A 316 -13.64 -13.74 17.72
N ASN A 317 -14.91 -13.61 18.06
CA ASN A 317 -16.01 -14.08 17.22
C ASN A 317 -16.14 -13.26 15.91
N LEU A 318 -15.88 -11.95 15.97
CA LEU A 318 -15.85 -11.09 14.80
C LEU A 318 -14.68 -11.45 13.85
N ILE A 319 -13.48 -11.58 14.41
CA ILE A 319 -12.27 -12.01 13.67
C ILE A 319 -12.49 -13.40 13.06
N GLY A 320 -13.05 -14.33 13.84
CA GLY A 320 -13.32 -15.70 13.40
C GLY A 320 -14.23 -15.80 12.20
N LYS A 321 -15.21 -14.90 12.06
CA LYS A 321 -16.07 -14.84 10.85
C LYS A 321 -15.27 -14.55 9.58
N ALA A 322 -14.23 -13.70 9.67
CA ALA A 322 -13.37 -13.40 8.54
C ALA A 322 -12.31 -14.50 8.34
N TYR A 323 -11.65 -14.92 9.41
CA TYR A 323 -10.53 -15.86 9.32
C TYR A 323 -10.94 -17.30 9.01
N SER A 324 -12.15 -17.75 9.37
CA SER A 324 -12.63 -19.05 8.90
C SER A 324 -12.72 -19.12 7.37
N LEU A 325 -13.16 -18.01 6.73
CA LEU A 325 -13.22 -17.93 5.27
C LEU A 325 -11.83 -17.87 4.61
N VAL A 326 -10.85 -17.28 5.29
CA VAL A 326 -9.45 -17.30 4.83
C VAL A 326 -8.89 -18.70 4.95
N GLU A 327 -9.10 -19.39 6.08
CA GLU A 327 -8.64 -20.75 6.34
C GLU A 327 -9.12 -21.76 5.28
N GLU A 328 -10.39 -21.69 4.91
CA GLU A 328 -10.97 -22.52 3.84
C GLU A 328 -10.28 -22.30 2.47
N LYS A 329 -9.73 -21.10 2.22
CA LYS A 329 -9.11 -20.70 0.95
C LYS A 329 -7.61 -20.91 0.88
N GLU A 330 -6.93 -21.20 2.00
CA GLU A 330 -5.48 -21.36 2.08
C GLU A 330 -4.87 -22.29 1.02
N PRO A 331 -5.49 -23.42 0.61
CA PRO A 331 -4.92 -24.27 -0.44
C PRO A 331 -4.67 -23.58 -1.78
N TRP A 332 -5.38 -22.50 -2.07
CA TRP A 332 -5.24 -21.71 -3.30
C TRP A 332 -4.38 -20.47 -3.13
N LEU A 333 -3.84 -20.21 -1.91
CA LEU A 333 -3.07 -19.00 -1.59
C LEU A 333 -1.57 -19.29 -1.46
N PHE A 334 -1.21 -20.48 -0.97
CA PHE A 334 0.20 -20.82 -0.77
C PHE A 334 0.93 -21.03 -2.09
N GLY A 335 2.06 -20.33 -2.26
CA GLY A 335 2.88 -20.39 -3.48
C GLY A 335 2.21 -19.75 -4.71
N ALA A 336 1.12 -19.03 -4.52
CA ALA A 336 0.48 -18.25 -5.59
C ALA A 336 1.30 -16.99 -5.90
N VAL A 337 1.52 -16.72 -7.19
CA VAL A 337 2.22 -15.53 -7.70
C VAL A 337 1.24 -14.70 -8.50
N ASN A 338 1.19 -13.40 -8.28
CA ASN A 338 0.33 -12.50 -9.02
C ASN A 338 0.75 -12.39 -10.50
N VAL A 339 -0.24 -12.27 -11.37
CA VAL A 339 -0.09 -12.03 -12.80
C VAL A 339 -0.58 -10.62 -13.10
N ALA A 340 0.21 -9.84 -13.81
CA ALA A 340 -0.14 -8.48 -14.22
C ALA A 340 0.22 -8.24 -15.68
N ASP A 341 -0.65 -7.51 -16.39
CA ASP A 341 -0.43 -7.08 -17.76
C ASP A 341 0.29 -5.74 -17.85
N ILE A 342 0.05 -4.87 -16.85
CA ILE A 342 0.45 -3.46 -16.84
C ILE A 342 1.44 -3.21 -15.72
N ALA A 343 2.56 -2.56 -16.04
CA ALA A 343 3.42 -1.92 -15.06
C ALA A 343 3.10 -0.44 -14.97
N VAL A 344 3.01 0.10 -13.76
CA VAL A 344 2.98 1.55 -13.51
C VAL A 344 4.30 1.91 -12.84
N LEU A 345 5.13 2.73 -13.49
CA LEU A 345 6.34 3.23 -12.85
C LEU A 345 5.93 4.24 -11.77
N SER A 346 6.12 3.85 -10.51
CA SER A 346 5.64 4.64 -9.39
C SER A 346 6.27 6.01 -9.32
N ALA A 347 5.45 7.03 -9.29
CA ALA A 347 5.90 8.40 -9.09
C ALA A 347 6.51 8.61 -7.68
N GLU A 348 6.06 7.88 -6.66
CA GLU A 348 6.71 7.87 -5.34
C GLU A 348 8.14 7.35 -5.44
N SER A 349 8.37 6.26 -6.18
CA SER A 349 9.72 5.66 -6.28
C SER A 349 10.75 6.57 -6.95
N THR A 350 10.30 7.48 -7.80
CA THR A 350 11.16 8.39 -8.56
C THR A 350 11.31 9.76 -7.89
N THR A 351 10.27 10.24 -7.19
CA THR A 351 10.29 11.56 -6.51
C THR A 351 10.69 11.47 -5.04
N GLY A 352 10.54 10.29 -4.39
CA GLY A 352 10.63 10.14 -2.95
C GLY A 352 9.42 10.67 -2.17
N ASP A 353 8.40 11.23 -2.85
CA ASP A 353 7.20 11.78 -2.21
C ASP A 353 6.13 10.69 -2.05
N ARG A 354 5.94 10.20 -0.83
CA ARG A 354 4.90 9.22 -0.48
C ARG A 354 3.46 9.75 -0.61
N SER A 355 3.29 11.05 -0.75
CA SER A 355 1.98 11.71 -0.87
C SER A 355 1.56 11.97 -2.32
N VAL A 356 2.36 11.50 -3.29
CA VAL A 356 2.16 11.77 -4.72
C VAL A 356 0.80 11.25 -5.22
N LYS A 357 0.00 12.17 -5.76
CA LYS A 357 -1.37 11.87 -6.19
C LYS A 357 -1.43 11.10 -7.51
N ALA A 358 -0.39 11.17 -8.33
CA ALA A 358 -0.32 10.45 -9.60
C ALA A 358 -0.46 8.93 -9.41
N ASP A 359 0.22 8.34 -8.42
CA ASP A 359 0.09 6.92 -8.09
C ASP A 359 -1.34 6.57 -7.62
N VAL A 360 -1.94 7.44 -6.79
CA VAL A 360 -3.32 7.23 -6.29
C VAL A 360 -4.33 7.24 -7.46
N GLY A 361 -4.21 8.20 -8.37
CA GLY A 361 -5.10 8.30 -9.53
C GLY A 361 -4.93 7.15 -10.51
N ALA A 362 -3.69 6.76 -10.80
CA ALA A 362 -3.39 5.60 -11.64
C ALA A 362 -3.97 4.32 -11.04
N ASN A 363 -3.77 4.09 -9.74
CA ASN A 363 -4.34 2.96 -9.02
C ASN A 363 -5.87 2.90 -9.14
N ARG A 364 -6.57 4.02 -8.89
CA ARG A 364 -8.05 4.08 -9.01
C ARG A 364 -8.52 3.78 -10.42
N MET A 365 -7.93 4.40 -11.45
CA MET A 365 -8.34 4.16 -12.83
C MET A 365 -8.15 2.69 -13.24
N LEU A 366 -7.06 2.06 -12.79
CA LEU A 366 -6.78 0.66 -13.10
C LEU A 366 -7.70 -0.30 -12.35
N LEU A 367 -7.98 -0.04 -11.06
CA LEU A 367 -8.94 -0.81 -10.27
C LEU A 367 -10.34 -0.74 -10.88
N GLU A 368 -10.84 0.46 -11.17
CA GLU A 368 -12.19 0.69 -11.73
C GLU A 368 -12.36 0.14 -13.15
N ASN A 369 -11.27 -0.06 -13.88
CA ASN A 369 -11.26 -0.76 -15.17
C ASN A 369 -10.97 -2.26 -15.05
N HIS A 370 -10.87 -2.82 -13.84
CA HIS A 370 -10.62 -4.24 -13.56
C HIS A 370 -9.36 -4.79 -14.23
N MET A 371 -8.33 -3.95 -14.38
CA MET A 371 -7.08 -4.29 -15.05
C MET A 371 -6.14 -5.01 -14.11
N LEU A 372 -5.32 -5.92 -14.66
CA LEU A 372 -4.25 -6.59 -13.91
C LEU A 372 -2.99 -5.74 -14.02
N TYR A 373 -2.54 -5.16 -12.91
CA TYR A 373 -1.41 -4.23 -12.89
C TYR A 373 -0.51 -4.43 -11.68
N ASN A 374 0.72 -3.96 -11.80
CA ASN A 374 1.65 -3.77 -10.69
C ASN A 374 2.19 -2.34 -10.69
N PHE A 375 2.50 -1.81 -9.51
CA PHE A 375 3.41 -0.69 -9.38
C PHE A 375 4.84 -1.21 -9.32
N VAL A 376 5.74 -0.52 -9.98
CA VAL A 376 7.15 -0.91 -10.06
C VAL A 376 8.04 0.30 -9.81
N ASP A 377 9.26 0.08 -9.39
CA ASP A 377 10.31 1.09 -9.33
C ASP A 377 11.26 1.01 -10.54
N GLU A 378 12.26 1.89 -10.57
CA GLU A 378 13.23 1.99 -11.65
C GLU A 378 14.09 0.72 -11.85
N ASN A 379 14.17 -0.18 -10.83
CA ASN A 379 14.96 -1.40 -10.91
C ASN A 379 14.21 -2.55 -11.61
N ALA A 380 12.90 -2.43 -11.78
CA ALA A 380 12.07 -3.47 -12.39
C ALA A 380 12.47 -3.79 -13.84
N ASP A 381 12.24 -5.02 -14.25
CA ASP A 381 12.31 -5.46 -15.66
C ASP A 381 10.96 -5.19 -16.34
N PHE A 382 10.90 -4.15 -17.17
CA PHE A 382 9.68 -3.76 -17.86
C PHE A 382 9.27 -4.76 -18.95
N SER A 383 10.19 -5.57 -19.47
CA SER A 383 9.91 -6.54 -20.54
C SER A 383 8.92 -7.63 -20.14
N GLN A 384 8.68 -7.82 -18.84
CA GLN A 384 7.71 -8.78 -18.31
C GLN A 384 6.25 -8.31 -18.46
N TYR A 385 6.03 -7.05 -18.83
CA TYR A 385 4.71 -6.44 -18.92
C TYR A 385 4.35 -6.11 -20.36
N LYS A 386 3.05 -6.17 -20.66
CA LYS A 386 2.50 -5.85 -21.98
C LYS A 386 2.39 -4.35 -22.22
N LEU A 387 2.28 -3.56 -21.14
CA LEU A 387 2.11 -2.11 -21.17
C LEU A 387 2.84 -1.48 -19.99
N LEU A 388 3.58 -0.41 -20.26
CA LEU A 388 4.17 0.46 -19.25
C LEU A 388 3.39 1.77 -19.17
N VAL A 389 2.94 2.16 -17.97
CA VAL A 389 2.29 3.45 -17.69
C VAL A 389 3.26 4.34 -16.94
N LEU A 390 3.45 5.55 -17.44
CA LEU A 390 4.30 6.60 -16.86
C LEU A 390 3.41 7.76 -16.39
N PRO A 391 3.09 7.86 -15.08
CA PRO A 391 2.09 8.80 -14.59
C PRO A 391 2.66 10.19 -14.30
N ASP A 392 2.23 11.19 -15.03
CA ASP A 392 2.30 12.66 -14.82
C ASP A 392 3.69 13.28 -14.55
N VAL A 393 4.64 12.59 -13.95
CA VAL A 393 5.91 13.15 -13.47
C VAL A 393 7.13 12.57 -14.21
N SER A 394 8.22 13.35 -14.32
CA SER A 394 9.47 12.99 -15.01
C SER A 394 10.72 13.06 -14.12
N ALA A 395 10.62 12.62 -12.88
CA ALA A 395 11.75 12.61 -11.94
C ALA A 395 12.58 11.32 -12.07
N TYR A 396 12.95 10.93 -13.29
CA TYR A 396 13.64 9.66 -13.54
C TYR A 396 15.17 9.80 -13.46
N SER A 397 15.84 8.76 -12.98
CA SER A 397 17.27 8.61 -13.14
C SER A 397 17.66 8.45 -14.63
N THR A 398 18.93 8.72 -14.96
CA THR A 398 19.45 8.50 -16.31
C THR A 398 19.30 7.02 -16.74
N GLU A 399 19.51 6.12 -15.80
CA GLU A 399 19.37 4.67 -15.97
C GLU A 399 17.92 4.30 -16.31
N ALA A 400 16.95 4.87 -15.59
CA ALA A 400 15.52 4.65 -15.86
C ALA A 400 15.11 5.16 -17.24
N ILE A 401 15.55 6.36 -17.62
CA ILE A 401 15.32 6.91 -18.97
C ILE A 401 15.84 5.95 -20.05
N ASN A 402 17.06 5.42 -19.86
CA ASN A 402 17.64 4.48 -20.83
C ASN A 402 16.84 3.15 -20.91
N LYS A 403 16.39 2.62 -19.75
CA LYS A 403 15.54 1.42 -19.72
C LYS A 403 14.18 1.63 -20.40
N ILE A 404 13.57 2.81 -20.21
CA ILE A 404 12.30 3.15 -20.87
C ILE A 404 12.50 3.25 -22.39
N LYS A 405 13.59 3.88 -22.85
CA LYS A 405 13.95 3.93 -24.28
C LYS A 405 14.15 2.53 -24.87
N GLU A 406 14.95 1.70 -24.21
CA GLU A 406 15.20 0.33 -24.63
C GLU A 406 13.89 -0.49 -24.72
N TYR A 407 13.00 -0.32 -23.75
CA TYR A 407 11.69 -0.96 -23.76
C TYR A 407 10.84 -0.51 -24.97
N ALA A 408 10.82 0.80 -25.27
CA ALA A 408 10.13 1.34 -26.45
C ALA A 408 10.73 0.83 -27.77
N GLU A 409 12.06 0.86 -27.92
CA GLU A 409 12.79 0.40 -29.10
C GLU A 409 12.58 -1.09 -29.38
N ASN A 410 12.41 -1.90 -28.33
CA ASN A 410 12.08 -3.33 -28.42
C ASN A 410 10.58 -3.58 -28.69
N GLY A 411 9.80 -2.56 -29.01
CA GLY A 411 8.38 -2.66 -29.33
C GLY A 411 7.45 -2.69 -28.12
N GLY A 412 7.94 -2.32 -26.94
CA GLY A 412 7.14 -2.16 -25.74
C GLY A 412 6.08 -1.07 -25.88
N LYS A 413 4.92 -1.31 -25.28
CA LYS A 413 3.78 -0.38 -25.32
C LYS A 413 3.85 0.57 -24.14
N ILE A 414 3.67 1.88 -24.39
CA ILE A 414 3.78 2.92 -23.35
C ILE A 414 2.55 3.82 -23.40
N ILE A 415 1.98 4.14 -22.22
CA ILE A 415 1.10 5.28 -22.02
C ILE A 415 1.82 6.25 -21.07
N ALA A 416 2.02 7.47 -21.53
CA ALA A 416 2.61 8.54 -20.72
C ALA A 416 1.69 9.74 -20.67
N THR A 417 1.68 10.41 -19.52
CA THR A 417 0.80 11.55 -19.25
C THR A 417 1.58 12.73 -18.67
N GLY A 418 1.11 13.94 -18.91
CA GLY A 418 1.73 15.14 -18.35
C GLY A 418 3.22 15.27 -18.67
N ASP A 419 4.03 15.43 -17.64
CA ASP A 419 5.48 15.63 -17.77
C ASP A 419 6.26 14.33 -18.02
N ALA A 420 5.62 13.16 -17.97
CA ALA A 420 6.30 11.85 -17.87
C ALA A 420 7.32 11.50 -18.98
N LEU A 421 7.21 12.06 -20.18
CA LEU A 421 8.22 11.86 -21.24
C LEU A 421 9.16 13.06 -21.42
N ILE A 422 9.03 14.09 -20.59
CA ILE A 422 9.78 15.33 -20.77
C ILE A 422 11.07 15.30 -19.94
N ASN A 423 12.19 15.49 -20.60
CA ASN A 423 13.49 15.70 -19.96
C ASN A 423 14.24 16.82 -20.67
N GLU A 424 14.82 17.74 -19.93
CA GLU A 424 15.56 18.91 -20.47
C GLU A 424 14.77 19.68 -21.55
N GLY A 425 13.46 19.84 -21.36
CA GLY A 425 12.59 20.61 -22.27
C GLY A 425 12.27 19.95 -23.61
N LYS A 426 12.38 18.62 -23.70
CA LYS A 426 12.03 17.82 -24.89
C LYS A 426 11.55 16.45 -24.51
N PHE A 427 10.85 15.77 -25.40
CA PHE A 427 10.58 14.36 -25.25
C PHE A 427 11.86 13.54 -25.36
N PHE A 428 12.10 12.63 -24.42
CA PHE A 428 13.28 11.77 -24.44
C PHE A 428 13.07 10.47 -25.27
N ILE A 429 11.85 10.17 -25.71
CA ILE A 429 11.53 9.12 -26.69
C ILE A 429 11.05 9.82 -27.97
N ASP A 430 11.54 9.35 -29.12
CA ASP A 430 11.01 9.75 -30.42
C ASP A 430 9.77 8.91 -30.76
N PHE A 431 8.61 9.52 -30.84
CA PHE A 431 7.35 8.94 -31.26
C PHE A 431 6.60 9.83 -32.26
N GLY A 432 7.37 10.61 -33.06
CA GLY A 432 6.81 11.49 -34.10
C GLY A 432 6.10 12.74 -33.54
N ALA A 433 6.40 13.13 -32.31
CA ALA A 433 5.86 14.35 -31.70
C ALA A 433 6.99 15.22 -31.10
N GLU A 434 6.80 16.53 -31.11
CA GLU A 434 7.71 17.52 -30.56
C GLU A 434 7.04 18.28 -29.40
N TYR A 435 7.71 18.37 -28.27
CA TYR A 435 7.27 19.17 -27.12
C TYR A 435 7.36 20.67 -27.43
N LYS A 436 6.30 21.42 -27.12
CA LYS A 436 6.18 22.86 -27.41
C LYS A 436 6.09 23.75 -26.16
N GLY A 437 6.29 23.16 -24.99
CA GLY A 437 6.24 23.88 -23.73
C GLY A 437 4.93 23.70 -22.98
N LYS A 438 4.92 24.16 -21.73
CA LYS A 438 3.73 24.11 -20.86
C LYS A 438 2.70 25.15 -21.31
N ASN A 439 1.43 24.81 -21.25
CA ASN A 439 0.36 25.77 -21.52
C ASN A 439 0.27 26.78 -20.37
N GLU A 440 -0.05 28.03 -20.71
CA GLU A 440 -0.26 29.11 -19.73
C GLU A 440 -1.69 29.14 -19.16
N PHE A 441 -2.62 28.38 -19.79
CA PHE A 441 -4.02 28.33 -19.36
C PHE A 441 -4.28 27.15 -18.45
N GLU A 442 -5.01 27.40 -17.36
CA GLU A 442 -5.55 26.40 -16.46
C GLU A 442 -6.87 26.91 -15.85
N PRO A 443 -7.99 26.16 -15.98
CA PRO A 443 -8.14 24.89 -16.69
C PRO A 443 -8.13 25.07 -18.21
N THR A 444 -7.83 23.98 -18.93
CA THR A 444 -8.08 23.86 -20.37
C THR A 444 -9.28 22.96 -20.62
N TYR A 445 -9.54 22.64 -21.87
CA TYR A 445 -10.67 21.80 -22.26
C TYR A 445 -10.20 20.64 -23.15
N PHE A 446 -10.77 19.48 -22.90
CA PHE A 446 -10.59 18.26 -23.66
C PHE A 446 -11.80 18.02 -24.57
N LYS A 447 -11.55 17.76 -25.84
CA LYS A 447 -12.56 17.32 -26.79
C LYS A 447 -12.17 15.95 -27.33
N PRO A 448 -12.95 14.87 -27.05
CA PRO A 448 -12.64 13.52 -27.51
C PRO A 448 -12.85 13.39 -29.03
N CYS A 449 -11.97 12.61 -29.68
CA CYS A 449 -12.18 12.11 -31.03
C CYS A 449 -12.83 10.71 -31.03
N PHE A 450 -13.35 10.26 -29.91
CA PHE A 450 -14.03 8.98 -29.71
C PHE A 450 -15.33 9.20 -28.93
N GLU A 451 -16.18 8.18 -28.92
CA GLU A 451 -17.46 8.24 -28.18
C GLU A 451 -17.22 8.12 -26.69
N THR A 452 -17.73 9.06 -25.91
CA THR A 452 -17.77 9.05 -24.45
C THR A 452 -19.19 8.83 -23.95
N VAL A 453 -19.39 8.61 -22.66
CA VAL A 453 -20.71 8.42 -22.05
C VAL A 453 -21.65 9.62 -22.29
N ASN A 454 -21.10 10.82 -22.44
CA ASN A 454 -21.86 12.06 -22.71
C ASN A 454 -21.76 12.50 -24.17
N GLY A 455 -21.24 11.67 -25.07
CA GLY A 455 -20.98 12.02 -26.47
C GLY A 455 -19.73 12.89 -26.68
N ASN A 456 -19.56 13.39 -27.91
CA ASN A 456 -18.38 14.17 -28.31
C ASN A 456 -18.55 15.66 -27.94
N THR A 457 -18.56 15.94 -26.64
CA THR A 457 -18.61 17.31 -26.09
C THR A 457 -17.29 17.70 -25.45
N GLU A 458 -17.13 18.97 -25.17
CA GLU A 458 -15.94 19.48 -24.47
C GLU A 458 -16.05 19.30 -22.97
N TYR A 459 -14.96 18.82 -22.36
CA TYR A 459 -14.84 18.61 -20.93
C TYR A 459 -13.78 19.52 -20.33
N VAL A 460 -14.05 20.11 -19.17
CA VAL A 460 -13.05 20.90 -18.45
C VAL A 460 -11.99 20.01 -17.83
N MET A 461 -10.72 20.35 -18.09
CA MET A 461 -9.53 19.68 -17.56
C MET A 461 -8.89 20.57 -16.49
N ARG A 462 -9.14 20.26 -15.21
CA ARG A 462 -8.62 21.02 -14.07
C ARG A 462 -7.23 20.55 -13.68
N CYS A 463 -6.31 20.61 -14.63
CA CYS A 463 -4.93 20.24 -14.45
C CYS A 463 -4.08 20.91 -15.52
N SER A 464 -2.77 20.92 -15.35
CA SER A 464 -1.85 21.49 -16.31
C SER A 464 -1.85 20.70 -17.62
N PHE A 465 -1.44 21.35 -18.69
CA PHE A 465 -1.37 20.80 -20.03
C PHE A 465 -0.03 21.11 -20.69
N ASN A 466 0.57 20.11 -21.31
CA ASN A 466 1.77 20.21 -22.10
C ASN A 466 1.44 20.26 -23.59
N LYS A 467 1.76 21.40 -24.24
CA LYS A 467 1.60 21.59 -25.67
C LYS A 467 2.61 20.73 -26.43
N PHE A 468 2.16 20.09 -27.50
CA PHE A 468 3.00 19.33 -28.41
C PHE A 468 2.47 19.37 -29.85
N GLU A 469 3.30 19.03 -30.80
CA GLU A 469 2.93 18.82 -32.20
C GLU A 469 3.36 17.43 -32.65
N ALA A 470 2.39 16.59 -32.99
CA ALA A 470 2.62 15.29 -33.59
C ALA A 470 2.47 15.43 -35.13
N THR A 471 3.48 14.94 -35.86
CA THR A 471 3.47 14.91 -37.34
C THR A 471 2.91 13.60 -37.88
N GLU A 472 2.85 12.58 -37.02
CA GLU A 472 2.37 11.23 -37.33
C GLU A 472 1.52 10.70 -36.16
N GLY A 473 0.72 9.68 -36.44
CA GLY A 473 -0.11 9.03 -35.43
C GLY A 473 -1.58 9.47 -35.45
N GLU A 474 -2.37 8.82 -34.61
CA GLU A 474 -3.80 9.08 -34.41
C GLU A 474 -3.98 10.10 -33.28
N ILE A 475 -4.46 11.29 -33.57
CA ILE A 475 -4.92 12.25 -32.54
C ILE A 475 -6.28 11.76 -32.05
N PHE A 476 -6.35 11.35 -30.78
CA PHE A 476 -7.58 10.84 -30.19
C PHE A 476 -8.26 11.83 -29.23
N ALA A 477 -7.61 12.96 -28.98
CA ALA A 477 -8.18 14.06 -28.24
C ALA A 477 -7.56 15.38 -28.69
N THR A 478 -8.38 16.45 -28.73
CA THR A 478 -7.89 17.82 -28.92
C THR A 478 -8.02 18.62 -27.63
N GLU A 479 -7.19 19.63 -27.49
CA GLU A 479 -7.21 20.61 -26.43
C GLU A 479 -7.73 21.94 -26.94
N GLN A 480 -8.53 22.63 -26.13
CA GLN A 480 -8.97 24.00 -26.39
C GLN A 480 -8.64 24.88 -25.19
N ASN A 481 -8.05 26.06 -25.45
CA ASN A 481 -7.84 27.04 -24.41
C ASN A 481 -9.18 27.69 -23.97
N PRO A 482 -9.27 28.18 -22.72
CA PRO A 482 -10.32 29.14 -22.38
C PRO A 482 -10.07 30.48 -23.06
N TYR A 483 -11.08 31.33 -23.13
CA TYR A 483 -10.90 32.71 -23.63
C TYR A 483 -9.89 33.53 -22.80
N PHE A 484 -9.73 33.25 -21.53
CA PHE A 484 -8.77 33.87 -20.63
C PHE A 484 -8.63 33.03 -19.32
N ASN A 485 -7.51 33.17 -18.63
CA ASN A 485 -7.38 32.75 -17.26
C ASN A 485 -8.16 33.66 -16.33
N ARG A 486 -8.85 33.08 -15.35
CA ARG A 486 -9.64 33.84 -14.38
C ARG A 486 -8.73 34.65 -13.46
N THR A 487 -8.96 35.97 -13.46
CA THR A 487 -8.30 36.94 -12.58
C THR A 487 -9.33 37.82 -11.89
N LEU A 488 -8.89 38.70 -10.97
CA LEU A 488 -9.76 39.68 -10.34
C LEU A 488 -10.40 40.63 -11.35
N GLU A 489 -9.71 40.92 -12.43
CA GLU A 489 -10.13 41.90 -13.47
C GLU A 489 -10.93 41.22 -14.58
N HIS A 490 -10.68 39.92 -14.82
CA HIS A 490 -11.31 39.14 -15.90
C HIS A 490 -11.85 37.83 -15.36
N PHE A 491 -13.16 37.75 -15.22
CA PHE A 491 -13.83 36.50 -14.86
C PHE A 491 -15.24 36.46 -15.46
N CYS A 492 -15.74 35.26 -15.65
CA CYS A 492 -17.13 34.95 -15.96
C CYS A 492 -17.56 33.70 -15.24
N SER A 493 -18.88 33.51 -15.03
CA SER A 493 -19.41 32.38 -14.28
C SER A 493 -18.85 32.29 -12.85
N HIS A 494 -19.18 31.22 -12.12
CA HIS A 494 -18.71 30.98 -10.76
C HIS A 494 -17.36 30.27 -10.70
N MET A 495 -16.92 29.60 -11.79
CA MET A 495 -15.78 28.70 -11.76
C MET A 495 -14.64 29.10 -12.69
N HIS A 496 -14.83 29.07 -13.99
CA HIS A 496 -13.79 29.30 -15.01
C HIS A 496 -14.35 29.90 -16.28
N ALA A 497 -13.49 30.45 -17.13
CA ALA A 497 -13.89 30.95 -18.43
C ALA A 497 -14.28 29.81 -19.38
N PRO A 498 -15.22 29.98 -20.29
CA PRO A 498 -15.58 28.98 -21.30
C PRO A 498 -14.42 28.74 -22.27
N ASN A 499 -14.45 27.57 -22.93
CA ASN A 499 -13.53 27.25 -24.01
C ASN A 499 -13.66 28.21 -25.20
N ASN A 500 -12.53 28.41 -25.88
CA ASN A 500 -12.47 29.11 -27.15
C ASN A 500 -12.38 28.10 -28.29
N PRO A 501 -13.47 27.78 -29.01
CA PRO A 501 -13.46 26.77 -30.05
C PRO A 501 -12.65 27.15 -31.31
N GLN A 502 -12.12 28.39 -31.37
CA GLN A 502 -11.22 28.81 -32.44
C GLN A 502 -9.76 28.54 -32.17
N GLU A 503 -9.42 28.17 -30.93
CA GLU A 503 -8.07 27.77 -30.49
C GLU A 503 -8.09 26.31 -30.11
N GLU A 504 -7.81 25.44 -31.08
CA GLU A 504 -7.79 23.99 -30.89
C GLU A 504 -6.41 23.43 -31.21
N PHE A 505 -5.86 22.62 -30.30
CA PHE A 505 -4.54 22.01 -30.37
C PHE A 505 -4.64 20.50 -30.19
N GLN A 506 -3.53 19.80 -30.40
CA GLN A 506 -3.47 18.36 -30.16
C GLN A 506 -3.39 18.10 -28.66
N GLY A 507 -4.29 17.30 -28.12
CA GLY A 507 -4.40 17.00 -26.68
C GLY A 507 -3.85 15.61 -26.30
N ALA A 508 -4.06 14.63 -27.18
CA ALA A 508 -3.54 13.27 -26.98
C ALA A 508 -3.31 12.57 -28.33
N VAL A 509 -2.26 11.77 -28.42
CA VAL A 509 -1.82 11.08 -29.64
C VAL A 509 -1.41 9.63 -29.35
N ILE A 510 -1.70 8.73 -30.30
CA ILE A 510 -1.13 7.38 -30.35
C ILE A 510 -0.32 7.26 -31.65
N ASN A 511 0.96 6.96 -31.52
CA ASN A 511 1.79 6.60 -32.66
C ASN A 511 2.51 5.27 -32.38
N GLY A 512 2.24 4.26 -33.22
CA GLY A 512 2.73 2.90 -33.01
C GLY A 512 2.33 2.35 -31.64
N ASN A 513 3.31 2.08 -30.82
CA ASN A 513 3.13 1.51 -29.48
C ASN A 513 3.14 2.56 -28.34
N ILE A 514 3.18 3.85 -28.67
CA ILE A 514 3.26 4.92 -27.68
C ILE A 514 2.00 5.78 -27.75
N ALA A 515 1.35 5.96 -26.60
CA ALA A 515 0.30 6.93 -26.35
C ALA A 515 0.83 8.03 -25.45
N TYR A 516 0.64 9.28 -25.84
CA TYR A 516 0.93 10.44 -24.99
C TYR A 516 -0.32 11.27 -24.79
N ILE A 517 -0.59 11.63 -23.55
CA ILE A 517 -1.70 12.48 -23.10
C ILE A 517 -1.10 13.71 -22.44
N GLY A 518 -1.33 14.90 -23.01
CA GLY A 518 -0.68 16.14 -22.55
C GLY A 518 -1.08 16.65 -21.17
N TRP A 519 -2.12 16.10 -20.54
CA TRP A 519 -2.62 16.50 -19.22
C TRP A 519 -2.12 15.57 -18.09
N ASP A 520 -2.03 16.12 -16.87
CA ASP A 520 -1.72 15.39 -15.62
C ASP A 520 -2.97 14.64 -15.12
N ILE A 521 -3.47 13.70 -15.91
CA ILE A 521 -4.79 13.09 -15.71
C ILE A 521 -4.89 12.25 -14.44
N PHE A 522 -3.81 11.63 -13.99
CA PHE A 522 -3.83 10.79 -12.79
C PHE A 522 -3.90 11.64 -11.52
N THR A 523 -3.08 12.68 -11.42
CA THR A 523 -3.13 13.67 -10.34
C THR A 523 -4.50 14.34 -10.27
N ALA A 524 -5.05 14.70 -11.43
CA ALA A 524 -6.37 15.29 -11.54
C ALA A 524 -7.49 14.31 -11.15
N TYR A 525 -7.37 13.03 -11.51
CA TYR A 525 -8.34 12.01 -11.11
C TYR A 525 -8.34 11.76 -9.59
N ALA A 526 -7.17 11.68 -8.98
CA ALA A 526 -7.06 11.58 -7.52
C ALA A 526 -7.69 12.77 -6.79
N THR A 527 -7.69 13.96 -7.43
CA THR A 527 -8.16 15.21 -6.81
C THR A 527 -9.64 15.48 -7.09
N HIS A 528 -10.10 15.23 -8.32
CA HIS A 528 -11.42 15.66 -8.81
C HIS A 528 -12.36 14.50 -9.17
N GLY A 529 -11.83 13.30 -9.48
CA GLY A 529 -12.63 12.13 -9.81
C GLY A 529 -13.49 12.27 -11.07
N HIS A 530 -13.10 13.13 -12.04
CA HIS A 530 -13.89 13.35 -13.24
C HIS A 530 -13.80 12.14 -14.18
N LEU A 531 -14.95 11.62 -14.62
CA LEU A 531 -15.05 10.45 -15.50
C LEU A 531 -14.26 10.60 -16.80
N CYS A 532 -14.19 11.80 -17.37
CA CYS A 532 -13.48 12.05 -18.62
C CYS A 532 -11.99 11.69 -18.57
N PHE A 533 -11.33 11.83 -17.42
CA PHE A 533 -9.93 11.40 -17.26
C PHE A 533 -9.80 9.87 -17.40
N LYS A 534 -10.73 9.13 -16.79
CA LYS A 534 -10.78 7.66 -16.88
C LYS A 534 -11.10 7.20 -18.30
N GLU A 535 -12.06 7.85 -18.99
CA GLU A 535 -12.42 7.53 -20.37
C GLU A 535 -11.24 7.73 -21.34
N LEU A 536 -10.50 8.84 -21.18
CA LEU A 536 -9.32 9.16 -21.98
C LEU A 536 -8.21 8.10 -21.81
N PHE A 537 -7.89 7.75 -20.57
CA PHE A 537 -6.94 6.69 -20.25
C PHE A 537 -7.41 5.32 -20.79
N THR A 538 -8.66 4.98 -20.53
CA THR A 538 -9.23 3.68 -20.95
C THR A 538 -9.21 3.52 -22.47
N TYR A 539 -9.44 4.61 -23.22
CA TYR A 539 -9.33 4.60 -24.68
C TYR A 539 -7.92 4.22 -25.13
N ALA A 540 -6.89 4.87 -24.56
CA ALA A 540 -5.50 4.58 -24.89
C ALA A 540 -5.12 3.12 -24.54
N VAL A 541 -5.53 2.62 -23.37
CA VAL A 541 -5.29 1.21 -22.98
C VAL A 541 -5.95 0.25 -23.96
N LYS A 542 -7.22 0.47 -24.32
CA LYS A 542 -7.94 -0.38 -25.29
C LYS A 542 -7.28 -0.38 -26.66
N LYS A 543 -6.77 0.75 -27.12
CA LYS A 543 -6.06 0.84 -28.40
C LYS A 543 -4.74 0.08 -28.39
N LEU A 544 -3.98 0.18 -27.31
CA LEU A 544 -2.66 -0.44 -27.22
C LEU A 544 -2.74 -1.94 -26.86
N LEU A 545 -3.55 -2.32 -25.87
CA LEU A 545 -3.64 -3.73 -25.46
C LEU A 545 -4.67 -4.54 -26.26
N GLY A 546 -5.81 -3.93 -26.63
CA GLY A 546 -6.87 -4.63 -27.34
C GLY A 546 -7.27 -5.95 -26.65
N ASN A 547 -7.22 -7.06 -27.38
CA ASN A 547 -7.53 -8.40 -26.88
C ASN A 547 -6.39 -9.06 -26.10
N GLU A 548 -5.26 -8.38 -25.89
CA GLU A 548 -4.11 -8.96 -25.18
C GLU A 548 -4.29 -8.97 -23.65
N GLN A 549 -5.30 -8.30 -23.12
CA GLN A 549 -5.63 -8.34 -21.69
C GLN A 549 -5.83 -9.78 -21.23
N THR A 550 -5.16 -10.16 -20.11
CA THR A 550 -5.25 -11.53 -19.59
C THR A 550 -6.65 -11.81 -19.05
N VAL A 551 -7.27 -10.89 -18.32
CA VAL A 551 -8.61 -11.03 -17.76
C VAL A 551 -9.50 -9.87 -18.20
N ILE A 552 -10.72 -10.19 -18.60
CA ILE A 552 -11.82 -9.25 -18.79
C ILE A 552 -12.99 -9.75 -17.93
N ALA A 553 -13.52 -8.92 -17.04
CA ALA A 553 -14.65 -9.24 -16.19
C ALA A 553 -15.66 -8.09 -16.19
N GLU A 554 -16.94 -8.38 -16.40
CA GLU A 554 -18.00 -7.37 -16.40
C GLU A 554 -18.46 -7.10 -14.98
N MET A 555 -17.86 -6.12 -14.30
CA MET A 555 -18.18 -5.74 -12.93
C MET A 555 -18.40 -4.22 -12.81
N PRO A 556 -19.10 -3.76 -11.75
CA PRO A 556 -19.17 -2.33 -11.42
C PRO A 556 -17.78 -1.78 -11.02
N ASP A 557 -17.58 -0.47 -11.13
CA ASP A 557 -16.31 0.23 -10.82
C ASP A 557 -15.67 -0.14 -9.47
N ARG A 558 -16.48 -0.51 -8.46
CA ARG A 558 -15.98 -0.98 -7.14
C ARG A 558 -15.60 -2.47 -7.12
N GLY A 559 -15.74 -3.16 -8.23
CA GLY A 559 -15.24 -4.53 -8.38
C GLY A 559 -13.71 -4.54 -8.37
N VAL A 560 -13.14 -5.54 -7.71
CA VAL A 560 -11.68 -5.79 -7.75
C VAL A 560 -11.43 -7.13 -8.40
N VAL A 561 -10.54 -7.13 -9.40
CA VAL A 561 -10.14 -8.33 -10.13
C VAL A 561 -8.64 -8.53 -9.94
N THR A 562 -8.25 -9.70 -9.45
CA THR A 562 -6.85 -10.12 -9.42
C THR A 562 -6.71 -11.54 -9.94
N TYR A 563 -5.52 -11.88 -10.40
CA TYR A 563 -5.23 -13.17 -11.00
C TYR A 563 -3.91 -13.71 -10.49
N THR A 564 -3.90 -14.94 -9.99
CA THR A 564 -2.69 -15.55 -9.45
C THR A 564 -2.42 -16.91 -10.13
N ARG A 565 -1.14 -17.29 -10.15
CA ARG A 565 -0.69 -18.58 -10.70
C ARG A 565 -0.07 -19.43 -9.59
N GLN A 566 -0.52 -20.68 -9.46
CA GLN A 566 0.12 -21.72 -8.65
C GLN A 566 0.77 -22.72 -9.62
N GLN A 567 2.04 -22.52 -9.90
CA GLN A 567 2.75 -23.28 -10.94
C GLN A 567 2.91 -24.76 -10.58
N LYS A 568 3.14 -25.06 -9.30
CA LYS A 568 3.30 -26.45 -8.85
C LYS A 568 2.02 -27.27 -8.97
N GLU A 569 0.88 -26.63 -8.79
CA GLU A 569 -0.46 -27.20 -8.88
C GLU A 569 -1.03 -27.14 -10.29
N ASN A 570 -0.28 -26.56 -11.25
CA ASN A 570 -0.67 -26.36 -12.65
C ASN A 570 -2.06 -25.72 -12.81
N ARG A 571 -2.28 -24.63 -12.04
CA ARG A 571 -3.55 -23.90 -12.04
C ARG A 571 -3.36 -22.39 -11.86
N ASN A 572 -4.35 -21.65 -12.29
CA ASN A 572 -4.48 -20.22 -12.03
C ASN A 572 -5.76 -19.96 -11.24
N ILE A 573 -5.77 -18.87 -10.46
CA ILE A 573 -6.90 -18.49 -9.64
C ILE A 573 -7.32 -17.07 -10.01
N LEU A 574 -8.56 -16.91 -10.44
CA LEU A 574 -9.21 -15.62 -10.62
C LEU A 574 -9.94 -15.25 -9.33
N HIS A 575 -9.63 -14.09 -8.79
CA HIS A 575 -10.32 -13.51 -7.66
C HIS A 575 -11.24 -12.39 -8.14
N LEU A 576 -12.50 -12.46 -7.76
CA LEU A 576 -13.51 -11.43 -8.00
C LEU A 576 -14.03 -10.95 -6.66
N LEU A 577 -13.87 -9.65 -6.37
CA LEU A 577 -14.38 -9.05 -5.14
C LEU A 577 -15.32 -7.91 -5.47
N PHE A 578 -16.39 -7.81 -4.70
CA PHE A 578 -17.27 -6.66 -4.76
C PHE A 578 -17.89 -6.39 -3.38
N ALA A 579 -17.81 -5.14 -2.96
CA ALA A 579 -18.59 -4.63 -1.84
C ALA A 579 -19.02 -3.19 -2.14
N HIS A 580 -20.22 -2.85 -1.72
CA HIS A 580 -20.72 -1.48 -1.79
C HIS A 580 -20.17 -0.70 -0.60
N THR A 581 -19.41 0.34 -0.87
CA THR A 581 -18.89 1.25 0.15
C THR A 581 -19.79 2.48 0.27
N THR A 582 -19.95 2.98 1.49
CA THR A 582 -20.70 4.21 1.78
C THR A 582 -19.80 5.17 2.55
N VAL A 583 -19.68 6.41 2.06
CA VAL A 583 -19.03 7.47 2.82
C VAL A 583 -19.97 7.95 3.91
N ARG A 584 -19.55 7.79 5.17
CA ARG A 584 -20.30 8.20 6.35
C ARG A 584 -19.38 9.02 7.26
N GLY A 585 -19.75 10.24 7.55
CA GLY A 585 -18.86 11.17 8.25
C GLY A 585 -17.74 11.72 7.35
N THR A 586 -16.82 12.45 7.94
CA THR A 586 -15.70 13.04 7.20
C THR A 586 -14.63 11.97 6.95
N ASN A 587 -14.35 11.66 5.68
CA ASN A 587 -13.32 10.69 5.25
C ASN A 587 -13.49 9.27 5.83
N THR A 588 -14.70 8.89 6.25
CA THR A 588 -14.98 7.54 6.77
C THR A 588 -15.77 6.75 5.73
N GLU A 589 -15.12 5.77 5.13
CA GLU A 589 -15.72 4.86 4.15
C GLU A 589 -16.00 3.51 4.82
N VAL A 590 -17.26 3.05 4.79
CA VAL A 590 -17.70 1.85 5.49
C VAL A 590 -18.31 0.83 4.54
N ILE A 591 -18.19 -0.45 4.89
CA ILE A 591 -18.88 -1.58 4.28
C ILE A 591 -19.76 -2.22 5.35
N GLU A 592 -21.06 -2.29 5.11
CA GLU A 592 -22.04 -2.92 6.03
C GLU A 592 -22.94 -3.89 5.27
N ASP A 593 -23.72 -3.39 4.34
CA ASP A 593 -24.57 -4.23 3.52
C ASP A 593 -23.78 -4.87 2.38
N THR A 594 -24.16 -6.09 2.01
CA THR A 594 -23.65 -6.76 0.82
C THR A 594 -24.70 -6.76 -0.28
N VAL A 595 -24.28 -6.42 -1.48
CA VAL A 595 -25.10 -6.50 -2.70
C VAL A 595 -24.42 -7.51 -3.63
N PRO A 596 -24.87 -8.76 -3.67
CA PRO A 596 -24.29 -9.75 -4.55
C PRO A 596 -24.43 -9.38 -6.03
N LEU A 597 -23.38 -9.59 -6.81
CA LEU A 597 -23.45 -9.54 -8.26
C LEU A 597 -23.84 -10.91 -8.80
N TYR A 598 -24.66 -10.93 -9.84
CA TYR A 598 -25.11 -12.17 -10.48
C TYR A 598 -24.69 -12.21 -11.95
N ASN A 599 -24.37 -13.41 -12.42
CA ASN A 599 -24.06 -13.69 -13.82
C ASN A 599 -22.90 -12.83 -14.36
N VAL A 600 -21.82 -12.72 -13.56
CA VAL A 600 -20.62 -11.98 -13.96
C VAL A 600 -19.93 -12.72 -15.10
N LYS A 601 -19.88 -12.08 -16.26
CA LYS A 601 -19.19 -12.64 -17.43
C LYS A 601 -17.68 -12.42 -17.27
N CYS A 602 -16.93 -13.48 -17.50
CA CYS A 602 -15.49 -13.49 -17.44
C CYS A 602 -14.90 -14.09 -18.72
N SER A 603 -13.84 -13.46 -19.22
CA SER A 603 -13.07 -13.96 -20.34
C SER A 603 -11.59 -13.93 -19.95
N VAL A 604 -10.95 -15.08 -19.88
CA VAL A 604 -9.57 -15.24 -19.41
C VAL A 604 -8.70 -15.80 -20.54
N ARG A 605 -7.61 -15.09 -20.87
CA ARG A 605 -6.63 -15.57 -21.84
C ARG A 605 -5.80 -16.70 -21.24
N CYS A 606 -5.68 -17.78 -21.97
CA CYS A 606 -4.99 -19.00 -21.53
C CYS A 606 -4.05 -19.49 -22.63
N ASP A 607 -2.83 -19.88 -22.26
CA ASP A 607 -1.83 -20.41 -23.21
C ASP A 607 -2.27 -21.74 -23.85
N LYS A 608 -3.16 -22.47 -23.17
CA LYS A 608 -3.80 -23.70 -23.66
C LYS A 608 -5.21 -23.81 -23.10
N ARG A 609 -6.05 -24.63 -23.74
CA ARG A 609 -7.41 -24.89 -23.25
C ARG A 609 -7.37 -25.41 -21.82
N PRO A 610 -8.08 -24.80 -20.87
CA PRO A 610 -8.24 -25.35 -19.52
C PRO A 610 -8.90 -26.74 -19.55
N SER A 611 -8.46 -27.62 -18.65
CA SER A 611 -9.12 -28.90 -18.45
C SER A 611 -10.41 -28.77 -17.65
N LYS A 612 -10.44 -27.81 -16.72
CA LYS A 612 -11.58 -27.55 -15.86
C LYS A 612 -11.56 -26.11 -15.37
N ILE A 613 -12.76 -25.52 -15.21
CA ILE A 613 -12.98 -24.25 -14.51
C ILE A 613 -13.92 -24.51 -13.33
N THR A 614 -13.57 -24.07 -12.12
CA THR A 614 -14.26 -24.48 -10.89
C THR A 614 -14.37 -23.32 -9.91
N LEU A 615 -15.54 -23.13 -9.33
CA LEU A 615 -15.69 -22.27 -8.15
C LEU A 615 -15.07 -22.95 -6.94
N VAL A 616 -14.20 -22.26 -6.23
CA VAL A 616 -13.52 -22.78 -5.04
C VAL A 616 -13.77 -21.85 -3.84
N PRO A 617 -13.85 -22.41 -2.62
CA PRO A 617 -13.57 -23.78 -2.19
C PRO A 617 -14.71 -24.81 -2.46
N GLU A 618 -15.88 -24.41 -2.92
CA GLU A 618 -17.08 -25.25 -3.07
C GLU A 618 -16.94 -26.39 -4.09
N ASN A 619 -15.91 -26.35 -4.93
CA ASN A 619 -15.61 -27.32 -5.99
C ASN A 619 -16.76 -27.49 -7.01
N THR A 620 -17.45 -26.39 -7.35
CA THR A 620 -18.54 -26.38 -8.34
C THR A 620 -17.99 -26.08 -9.73
N SER A 621 -18.13 -27.02 -10.67
CA SER A 621 -17.68 -26.83 -12.06
C SER A 621 -18.50 -25.77 -12.78
N LEU A 622 -17.84 -24.94 -13.58
CA LEU A 622 -18.44 -24.00 -14.50
C LEU A 622 -18.32 -24.52 -15.94
N GLU A 623 -19.37 -24.35 -16.73
CA GLU A 623 -19.30 -24.50 -18.18
C GLU A 623 -18.52 -23.33 -18.77
N PHE A 624 -17.72 -23.59 -19.81
CA PHE A 624 -16.96 -22.57 -20.52
C PHE A 624 -16.79 -22.88 -21.99
N GLU A 625 -16.67 -21.84 -22.76
CA GLU A 625 -16.23 -21.90 -24.16
C GLU A 625 -14.74 -21.54 -24.24
N PHE A 626 -14.05 -22.08 -25.24
CA PHE A 626 -12.64 -21.72 -25.47
C PHE A 626 -12.45 -21.36 -26.94
N VAL A 627 -12.32 -20.06 -27.18
CA VAL A 627 -12.23 -19.45 -28.52
C VAL A 627 -11.13 -18.41 -28.52
N ASP A 628 -10.30 -18.37 -29.54
CA ASP A 628 -9.22 -17.38 -29.71
C ASP A 628 -8.30 -17.24 -28.48
N ASP A 629 -7.87 -18.38 -27.93
CA ASP A 629 -7.05 -18.49 -26.72
C ASP A 629 -7.70 -17.90 -25.45
N ARG A 630 -9.03 -17.78 -25.42
CA ARG A 630 -9.79 -17.29 -24.28
C ARG A 630 -10.79 -18.31 -23.78
N ALA A 631 -10.81 -18.50 -22.48
CA ALA A 631 -11.85 -19.23 -21.77
C ALA A 631 -12.95 -18.25 -21.34
N GLU A 632 -14.13 -18.43 -21.89
CA GLU A 632 -15.31 -17.60 -21.60
C GLU A 632 -16.28 -18.37 -20.72
N PHE A 633 -16.68 -17.79 -19.59
CA PHE A 633 -17.57 -18.40 -18.61
C PHE A 633 -18.34 -17.37 -17.82
N ILE A 634 -19.39 -17.82 -17.14
CA ILE A 634 -20.23 -16.99 -16.29
C ILE A 634 -20.06 -17.44 -14.83
N VAL A 635 -19.70 -16.48 -13.94
CA VAL A 635 -19.71 -16.68 -12.51
C VAL A 635 -21.12 -16.37 -11.98
N PRO A 636 -21.86 -17.38 -11.45
CA PRO A 636 -23.27 -17.21 -11.11
C PRO A 636 -23.53 -16.16 -10.04
N LYS A 637 -22.64 -16.06 -9.05
CA LYS A 637 -22.78 -15.13 -7.93
C LYS A 637 -21.40 -14.72 -7.39
N VAL A 638 -21.20 -13.43 -7.22
CA VAL A 638 -20.08 -12.85 -6.43
C VAL A 638 -20.70 -12.17 -5.21
N ASP A 639 -20.40 -12.70 -4.02
CA ASP A 639 -20.86 -12.18 -2.74
C ASP A 639 -19.65 -11.90 -1.88
N ILE A 640 -19.25 -10.65 -1.77
CA ILE A 640 -17.98 -10.12 -1.23
C ILE A 640 -16.76 -10.65 -2.01
N HIS A 641 -16.52 -11.94 -2.03
CA HIS A 641 -15.36 -12.55 -2.67
C HIS A 641 -15.71 -13.91 -3.29
N ARG A 642 -15.31 -14.08 -4.54
CA ARG A 642 -15.41 -15.34 -5.28
C ARG A 642 -14.08 -15.72 -5.89
N MET A 643 -13.68 -16.97 -5.76
CA MET A 643 -12.50 -17.53 -6.40
C MET A 643 -12.90 -18.53 -7.48
N VAL A 644 -12.21 -18.45 -8.63
CA VAL A 644 -12.38 -19.37 -9.75
C VAL A 644 -11.04 -20.01 -10.06
N GLU A 645 -10.96 -21.32 -9.87
CA GLU A 645 -9.79 -22.12 -10.27
C GLU A 645 -9.88 -22.46 -11.76
N ILE A 646 -8.80 -22.17 -12.49
CA ILE A 646 -8.61 -22.51 -13.90
C ILE A 646 -7.47 -23.54 -13.94
N ALA A 647 -7.84 -24.82 -14.06
CA ALA A 647 -6.89 -25.95 -13.99
C ALA A 647 -6.47 -26.41 -15.39
N TYR A 648 -5.25 -26.92 -15.46
CA TYR A 648 -4.68 -27.46 -16.70
C TYR A 648 -4.23 -28.91 -16.50
N GLU A 649 -4.33 -29.73 -17.55
CA GLU A 649 -3.74 -31.07 -17.56
C GLU A 649 -2.21 -30.99 -17.60
N ASN A 650 -1.55 -31.92 -16.92
CA ASN A 650 -0.08 -32.03 -16.87
C ASN A 650 0.52 -32.45 -18.22
#